data_0a269fe16411cd885a258785fb2a5f22
#
_entry.id   0a269fe16411cd885a258785fb2a5f22
#
_cell.length_a   1.000
_cell.length_b   1.000
_cell.length_c   1.000
_cell.angle_alpha   90.00
_cell.angle_beta   90.00
_cell.angle_gamma   90.00
#
_symmetry.space_group_name_H-M   'P 1'
#
loop_
_entity.id
_entity.type
_entity.pdbx_description
1 polymer ?
#
loop_
_entity_poly.entity_id
_entity_poly.type
_entity_poly.pdbx_seq_one_letter_code
_entity_poly.pdbx_strand_id
1 'polypeptide(L)'
;MPEGGKALNGMLRSEKDLIALREAVLRQRDPNKTCVTICGETGCLAWGGEELRLAFIEEIRKQGLERQADVMRTGCYGLCERGPIVVILPQQIFYQQVTVEDVPEVVSETLLGGRVVQRLLYVNPATGRAVTYDHEVPFLQRQMRRVLSDNGWVEPTNVHDYIARDGFAALSKVLFSMAPEQVIEEVEKAGLRGRGGAGFPTGRKWRFTRSSPGDVKYIVCNADEGDPGAFMDRSVMEGNPYLVLEGMLIAAYAIGAQNGYIYVRAEYPLAVQHLKIAIARAEELGLIGDEILGSNFSFHLKIKEGAGAFVCGEETALLASIEGKRGMPRARPPFPAVAGLWGKPTNINNVETYANIRSLILGGAKAYAAIGTAGSKGTKIFSLTGKINNTGLLEVPMGTTLREVIYQIGGGIPKGRLFKAAQMGGPSGGCLPPRYLDLPIDYESLTQVGSMMGSGGMIVMDEKTCMVDMARFFLNFTQDESCGKCVPCRIGTKRMLEILTRITKGEGQEGDIELLLEMGQVIKDSSLCGLGQTCPNPVLSTIKHFRQEYEAHIRDKQCPAGICEALTFAPCENTCPVRCDAVGYTALISARRYDEALNLIRLTNPLAGICGRACNHPCEKMCKRGEIDEPIAISSLKRFAADWERRMGKMAPPTFLERSKEERVAIVGAGPAGLNAAYHLGRRGYPVTIFEALPVAGGMLAVGIPAFRLPREIIDYDVQFICQHNVEIRTNQALGKDFTIDDLLRQGYKSVFLALGAHGNPRLNIPGEDAKGVLPGVDFLRRVNLGENVEVGDKVAVIGGGDVAIDAARMALRLGAREVSIVYRRTKEEMPANAEEVEEAEDEKIKILYLLAPTLILTDNGRVKGMECVRMELGDYDESGRRRPIPVRGSEFIMGVDTIIPEVGYKPELTCFKEEEGFKITRAGTLASDPVTLATHI
;
A
#
# COMPACT_ATOMS: atom_id res chain seq x y z
N MET A 1 -47.05 -22.77 18.42
CA MET A 1 -45.97 -22.62 19.43
C MET A 1 -45.97 -23.89 20.26
N PRO A 2 -44.94 -24.75 20.20
CA PRO A 2 -44.79 -25.87 21.11
C PRO A 2 -44.34 -25.36 22.48
N GLU A 3 -44.70 -26.04 23.55
CA GLU A 3 -44.49 -25.70 24.97
C GLU A 3 -43.03 -25.50 25.45
N GLY A 4 -42.04 -25.57 24.57
CA GLY A 4 -40.61 -25.31 24.87
C GLY A 4 -40.22 -23.83 24.99
N GLY A 5 -41.07 -22.87 24.61
CA GLY A 5 -40.74 -21.42 24.58
C GLY A 5 -40.65 -20.71 25.95
N LYS A 6 -41.18 -21.31 27.01
CA LYS A 6 -41.12 -20.72 28.36
C LYS A 6 -39.78 -20.93 29.09
N ALA A 7 -38.96 -21.91 28.68
CA ALA A 7 -37.67 -22.18 29.31
C ALA A 7 -36.53 -21.31 28.82
N LEU A 8 -36.67 -20.62 27.67
CA LEU A 8 -35.60 -19.81 27.03
C LEU A 8 -35.60 -18.34 27.44
N ASN A 9 -36.62 -17.84 28.10
CA ASN A 9 -36.82 -16.41 28.42
C ASN A 9 -36.92 -16.10 29.91
N GLY A 10 -36.45 -17.02 30.78
CA GLY A 10 -36.41 -16.78 32.22
C GLY A 10 -35.16 -16.01 32.66
N MET A 11 -35.28 -15.16 33.67
CA MET A 11 -34.16 -14.47 34.32
C MET A 11 -33.17 -15.52 34.90
N LEU A 12 -31.91 -15.44 34.53
CA LEU A 12 -30.83 -16.33 34.98
C LEU A 12 -30.39 -15.90 36.40
N ARG A 13 -30.42 -16.84 37.33
CA ARG A 13 -30.08 -16.56 38.74
C ARG A 13 -28.89 -17.36 39.25
N SER A 14 -28.19 -18.04 38.36
CA SER A 14 -27.01 -18.83 38.72
C SER A 14 -26.18 -19.17 37.46
N GLU A 15 -24.93 -19.57 37.69
CA GLU A 15 -24.07 -20.18 36.66
C GLU A 15 -24.73 -21.37 35.99
N LYS A 16 -25.45 -22.20 36.78
CA LYS A 16 -26.16 -23.39 36.26
C LYS A 16 -27.26 -23.03 35.27
N ASP A 17 -27.97 -21.92 35.50
CA ASP A 17 -29.03 -21.47 34.61
C ASP A 17 -28.44 -21.02 33.26
N LEU A 18 -27.29 -20.36 33.27
CA LEU A 18 -26.60 -19.96 32.04
C LEU A 18 -26.14 -21.18 31.24
N ILE A 19 -25.57 -22.19 31.91
CA ILE A 19 -25.16 -23.45 31.28
C ILE A 19 -26.38 -24.19 30.71
N ALA A 20 -27.46 -24.31 31.49
CA ALA A 20 -28.69 -24.94 31.03
C ALA A 20 -29.33 -24.23 29.83
N LEU A 21 -29.35 -22.90 29.84
CA LEU A 21 -29.79 -22.09 28.69
C LEU A 21 -28.96 -22.37 27.45
N ARG A 22 -27.63 -22.34 27.58
CA ARG A 22 -26.71 -22.66 26.48
C ARG A 22 -26.97 -24.04 25.90
N GLU A 23 -27.09 -25.07 26.72
CA GLU A 23 -27.38 -26.41 26.27
C GLU A 23 -28.75 -26.52 25.60
N ALA A 24 -29.76 -25.82 26.11
CA ALA A 24 -31.09 -25.77 25.51
C ALA A 24 -31.06 -25.13 24.11
N VAL A 25 -30.33 -24.02 23.95
CA VAL A 25 -30.15 -23.35 22.65
C VAL A 25 -29.42 -24.28 21.67
N LEU A 26 -28.34 -24.95 22.12
CA LEU A 26 -27.56 -25.84 21.25
C LEU A 26 -28.40 -27.05 20.82
N ARG A 27 -29.25 -27.63 21.71
CA ARG A 27 -30.17 -28.74 21.37
C ARG A 27 -31.24 -28.35 20.34
N GLN A 28 -31.62 -27.06 20.27
CA GLN A 28 -32.61 -26.61 19.31
C GLN A 28 -32.01 -26.36 17.93
N ARG A 29 -30.69 -26.28 17.81
CA ARG A 29 -29.98 -26.08 16.56
C ARG A 29 -29.70 -27.40 15.87
N ASP A 30 -30.13 -27.52 14.63
CA ASP A 30 -29.67 -28.60 13.75
C ASP A 30 -28.34 -28.20 13.12
N PRO A 31 -27.22 -28.83 13.46
CA PRO A 31 -25.91 -28.48 12.90
C PRO A 31 -25.80 -28.77 11.40
N ASN A 32 -26.72 -29.56 10.83
CA ASN A 32 -26.75 -29.89 9.39
C ASN A 32 -27.69 -28.99 8.60
N LYS A 33 -28.52 -28.17 9.26
CA LYS A 33 -29.43 -27.27 8.60
C LYS A 33 -28.63 -26.18 7.87
N THR A 34 -28.91 -26.00 6.60
CA THR A 34 -28.25 -24.96 5.81
C THR A 34 -28.60 -23.58 6.38
N CYS A 35 -27.62 -22.70 6.53
CA CYS A 35 -27.83 -21.34 6.95
C CYS A 35 -27.17 -20.38 5.93
N VAL A 36 -27.98 -19.52 5.33
CA VAL A 36 -27.50 -18.43 4.48
C VAL A 36 -27.16 -17.25 5.37
N THR A 37 -25.87 -16.98 5.57
CA THR A 37 -25.42 -15.85 6.37
C THR A 37 -25.08 -14.66 5.49
N ILE A 38 -25.58 -13.50 5.84
CA ILE A 38 -25.45 -12.26 5.07
C ILE A 38 -24.87 -11.17 5.97
N CYS A 39 -23.81 -10.49 5.49
CA CYS A 39 -23.25 -9.35 6.21
C CYS A 39 -24.29 -8.24 6.36
N GLY A 40 -24.59 -7.87 7.61
CA GLY A 40 -25.62 -6.89 7.96
C GLY A 40 -25.08 -5.62 8.61
N GLU A 41 -23.81 -5.29 8.39
CA GLU A 41 -23.23 -4.02 8.87
C GLU A 41 -23.46 -2.87 7.89
N THR A 42 -23.28 -1.65 8.35
CA THR A 42 -23.58 -0.39 7.63
C THR A 42 -23.08 -0.39 6.18
N GLY A 43 -21.88 -0.91 5.91
CA GLY A 43 -21.31 -0.97 4.55
C GLY A 43 -22.13 -1.85 3.61
N CYS A 44 -22.44 -3.09 4.04
CA CYS A 44 -23.22 -4.02 3.23
C CYS A 44 -24.71 -3.63 3.14
N LEU A 45 -25.26 -3.02 4.17
CA LEU A 45 -26.63 -2.46 4.12
C LEU A 45 -26.76 -1.37 3.08
N ALA A 46 -25.74 -0.49 2.92
CA ALA A 46 -25.71 0.53 1.87
C ALA A 46 -25.66 -0.06 0.44
N TRP A 47 -25.24 -1.32 0.30
CA TRP A 47 -25.24 -2.08 -0.96
C TRP A 47 -26.46 -2.99 -1.13
N GLY A 48 -27.55 -2.77 -0.37
CA GLY A 48 -28.78 -3.57 -0.49
C GLY A 48 -28.78 -4.87 0.31
N GLY A 49 -27.96 -4.98 1.37
CA GLY A 49 -27.85 -6.23 2.17
C GLY A 49 -29.15 -6.64 2.87
N GLU A 50 -30.02 -5.70 3.26
CA GLU A 50 -31.29 -6.03 3.87
C GLU A 50 -32.34 -6.50 2.84
N GLU A 51 -32.38 -5.85 1.67
CA GLU A 51 -33.20 -6.28 0.53
C GLU A 51 -32.79 -7.68 0.07
N LEU A 52 -31.49 -7.95 0.03
CA LEU A 52 -30.95 -9.27 -0.28
C LEU A 52 -31.40 -10.33 0.73
N ARG A 53 -31.34 -10.03 2.02
CA ARG A 53 -31.79 -10.92 3.10
C ARG A 53 -33.27 -11.26 2.97
N LEU A 54 -34.10 -10.27 2.72
CA LEU A 54 -35.53 -10.46 2.52
C LEU A 54 -35.83 -11.28 1.27
N ALA A 55 -35.12 -11.06 0.17
CA ALA A 55 -35.25 -11.86 -1.04
C ALA A 55 -34.91 -13.35 -0.83
N PHE A 56 -33.84 -13.65 -0.06
CA PHE A 56 -33.55 -15.04 0.32
C PHE A 56 -34.67 -15.68 1.16
N ILE A 57 -35.21 -14.96 2.13
CA ILE A 57 -36.33 -15.46 2.94
C ILE A 57 -37.55 -15.77 2.07
N GLU A 58 -37.90 -14.87 1.15
CA GLU A 58 -39.01 -15.03 0.23
C GLU A 58 -38.83 -16.20 -0.74
N GLU A 59 -37.64 -16.31 -1.38
CA GLU A 59 -37.34 -17.38 -2.32
C GLU A 59 -37.27 -18.75 -1.65
N ILE A 60 -36.68 -18.86 -0.45
CA ILE A 60 -36.68 -20.09 0.37
C ILE A 60 -38.12 -20.52 0.67
N ARG A 61 -38.98 -19.57 1.05
CA ARG A 61 -40.42 -19.85 1.29
C ARG A 61 -41.15 -20.32 0.02
N LYS A 62 -40.93 -19.62 -1.09
CA LYS A 62 -41.52 -19.95 -2.38
C LYS A 62 -41.16 -21.34 -2.86
N GLN A 63 -39.95 -21.81 -2.56
CA GLN A 63 -39.47 -23.14 -2.90
C GLN A 63 -39.76 -24.20 -1.81
N GLY A 64 -40.42 -23.83 -0.70
CA GLY A 64 -40.78 -24.76 0.40
C GLY A 64 -39.59 -25.27 1.21
N LEU A 65 -38.51 -24.51 1.33
CA LEU A 65 -37.26 -24.90 1.97
C LEU A 65 -37.12 -24.44 3.42
N GLU A 66 -38.13 -23.84 4.08
CA GLU A 66 -38.04 -23.26 5.44
C GLU A 66 -37.60 -24.25 6.51
N ARG A 67 -37.85 -25.55 6.29
CA ARG A 67 -37.37 -26.60 7.20
C ARG A 67 -35.90 -26.98 6.98
N GLN A 68 -35.34 -26.67 5.80
CA GLN A 68 -34.00 -27.08 5.38
C GLN A 68 -32.98 -25.94 5.43
N ALA A 69 -33.43 -24.68 5.29
CA ALA A 69 -32.59 -23.52 5.24
C ALA A 69 -33.12 -22.38 6.12
N ASP A 70 -32.20 -21.69 6.80
CA ASP A 70 -32.41 -20.45 7.54
C ASP A 70 -31.63 -19.31 6.87
N VAL A 71 -32.06 -18.08 7.12
CA VAL A 71 -31.33 -16.86 6.68
C VAL A 71 -30.97 -16.05 7.92
N MET A 72 -29.71 -15.72 8.09
CA MET A 72 -29.20 -15.03 9.26
C MET A 72 -28.41 -13.79 8.84
N ARG A 73 -28.67 -12.67 9.50
CA ARG A 73 -27.82 -11.48 9.43
C ARG A 73 -26.64 -11.64 10.39
N THR A 74 -25.44 -11.29 9.95
CA THR A 74 -24.24 -11.44 10.76
C THR A 74 -23.32 -10.21 10.67
N GLY A 75 -22.32 -10.13 11.54
CA GLY A 75 -21.26 -9.14 11.48
C GLY A 75 -20.36 -9.29 10.24
N CYS A 76 -19.46 -8.32 10.04
CA CYS A 76 -18.65 -8.17 8.84
C CYS A 76 -17.64 -9.32 8.66
N TYR A 77 -17.57 -9.84 7.44
CA TYR A 77 -16.49 -10.75 7.02
C TYR A 77 -15.16 -10.02 6.75
N GLY A 78 -15.18 -8.69 6.66
CA GLY A 78 -14.01 -7.86 6.51
C GLY A 78 -13.72 -7.37 5.09
N LEU A 79 -14.31 -7.97 4.05
CA LEU A 79 -14.09 -7.59 2.63
C LEU A 79 -15.15 -6.58 2.16
N CYS A 80 -15.06 -5.32 2.60
CA CYS A 80 -16.12 -4.31 2.44
C CYS A 80 -16.42 -3.92 0.99
N GLU A 81 -15.41 -3.86 0.10
CA GLU A 81 -15.62 -3.57 -1.33
C GLU A 81 -16.19 -4.76 -2.13
N ARG A 82 -16.24 -5.94 -1.53
CA ARG A 82 -16.79 -7.17 -2.13
C ARG A 82 -18.20 -7.50 -1.65
N GLY A 83 -18.78 -6.62 -0.84
CA GLY A 83 -20.14 -6.76 -0.33
C GLY A 83 -21.22 -6.54 -1.40
N PRO A 84 -22.45 -7.02 -1.16
CA PRO A 84 -22.84 -7.90 -0.08
C PRO A 84 -22.19 -9.27 -0.16
N ILE A 85 -21.71 -9.79 0.99
CA ILE A 85 -21.13 -11.12 1.11
C ILE A 85 -22.19 -12.07 1.64
N VAL A 86 -22.29 -13.23 1.00
CA VAL A 86 -23.16 -14.35 1.40
C VAL A 86 -22.31 -15.58 1.63
N VAL A 87 -22.44 -16.20 2.81
CA VAL A 87 -21.78 -17.47 3.10
C VAL A 87 -22.82 -18.54 3.41
N ILE A 88 -22.71 -19.69 2.74
CA ILE A 88 -23.62 -20.82 2.92
C ILE A 88 -23.00 -21.82 3.91
N LEU A 89 -23.57 -21.93 5.09
CA LEU A 89 -23.17 -22.86 6.14
C LEU A 89 -23.98 -24.16 6.09
N PRO A 90 -23.44 -25.31 6.49
CA PRO A 90 -22.10 -25.55 7.04
C PRO A 90 -20.99 -25.69 6.00
N GLN A 91 -21.30 -25.67 4.69
CA GLN A 91 -20.35 -25.92 3.61
C GLN A 91 -19.30 -24.82 3.48
N GLN A 92 -19.54 -23.63 4.05
CA GLN A 92 -18.66 -22.47 4.01
C GLN A 92 -18.41 -21.92 2.58
N ILE A 93 -19.41 -22.09 1.68
CA ILE A 93 -19.32 -21.55 0.32
C ILE A 93 -19.43 -20.03 0.38
N PHE A 94 -18.44 -19.34 -0.19
CA PHE A 94 -18.27 -17.89 -0.11
C PHE A 94 -18.64 -17.19 -1.42
N TYR A 95 -19.70 -16.41 -1.41
CA TYR A 95 -20.15 -15.60 -2.52
C TYR A 95 -19.94 -14.11 -2.25
N GLN A 96 -19.50 -13.37 -3.26
CA GLN A 96 -19.27 -11.92 -3.18
C GLN A 96 -20.19 -11.16 -4.13
N GLN A 97 -20.44 -9.88 -3.82
CA GLN A 97 -21.23 -8.96 -4.68
C GLN A 97 -22.57 -9.54 -5.13
N VAL A 98 -23.23 -10.26 -4.21
CA VAL A 98 -24.51 -10.93 -4.48
C VAL A 98 -25.61 -9.88 -4.54
N THR A 99 -26.42 -9.93 -5.60
CA THR A 99 -27.57 -9.04 -5.78
C THR A 99 -28.89 -9.79 -5.56
N VAL A 100 -29.99 -9.06 -5.50
CA VAL A 100 -31.34 -9.66 -5.36
C VAL A 100 -31.69 -10.57 -6.56
N GLU A 101 -31.20 -10.22 -7.75
CA GLU A 101 -31.41 -10.98 -8.99
C GLU A 101 -30.70 -12.33 -8.98
N ASP A 102 -29.64 -12.47 -8.16
CA ASP A 102 -28.86 -13.73 -8.03
C ASP A 102 -29.56 -14.77 -7.13
N VAL A 103 -30.46 -14.31 -6.26
CA VAL A 103 -31.07 -15.14 -5.20
C VAL A 103 -31.77 -16.40 -5.75
N PRO A 104 -32.61 -16.35 -6.81
CA PRO A 104 -33.24 -17.54 -7.36
C PRO A 104 -32.23 -18.58 -7.84
N GLU A 105 -31.12 -18.16 -8.46
CA GLU A 105 -30.03 -19.03 -8.93
C GLU A 105 -29.30 -19.65 -7.76
N VAL A 106 -28.93 -18.87 -6.73
CA VAL A 106 -28.24 -19.41 -5.55
C VAL A 106 -29.11 -20.41 -4.79
N VAL A 107 -30.42 -20.15 -4.66
CA VAL A 107 -31.35 -21.08 -3.97
C VAL A 107 -31.48 -22.36 -4.79
N SER A 108 -31.72 -22.28 -6.11
CA SER A 108 -31.91 -23.48 -6.94
C SER A 108 -30.62 -24.28 -7.15
N GLU A 109 -29.50 -23.62 -7.45
CA GLU A 109 -28.25 -24.31 -7.74
C GLU A 109 -27.55 -24.77 -6.45
N THR A 110 -27.42 -23.87 -5.45
CA THR A 110 -26.61 -24.20 -4.27
C THR A 110 -27.40 -24.88 -3.17
N LEU A 111 -28.57 -24.33 -2.78
CA LEU A 111 -29.33 -24.94 -1.66
C LEU A 111 -30.04 -26.24 -2.06
N LEU A 112 -30.63 -26.29 -3.26
CA LEU A 112 -31.32 -27.50 -3.76
C LEU A 112 -30.38 -28.42 -4.53
N GLY A 113 -29.59 -27.88 -5.45
CA GLY A 113 -28.80 -28.66 -6.39
C GLY A 113 -27.41 -29.04 -5.91
N GLY A 114 -26.93 -28.47 -4.80
CA GLY A 114 -25.57 -28.67 -4.27
C GLY A 114 -24.46 -28.23 -5.20
N ARG A 115 -24.76 -27.38 -6.19
CA ARG A 115 -23.81 -26.84 -7.19
C ARG A 115 -23.43 -25.42 -6.86
N VAL A 116 -22.17 -25.09 -7.07
CA VAL A 116 -21.62 -23.76 -6.81
C VAL A 116 -21.85 -22.82 -7.99
N VAL A 117 -22.36 -21.63 -7.73
CA VAL A 117 -22.54 -20.56 -8.75
C VAL A 117 -21.18 -19.90 -8.99
N GLN A 118 -20.48 -20.32 -10.05
CA GLN A 118 -19.08 -19.95 -10.32
C GLN A 118 -18.85 -18.44 -10.45
N ARG A 119 -19.77 -17.69 -11.08
CA ARG A 119 -19.63 -16.25 -11.31
C ARG A 119 -19.64 -15.40 -10.03
N LEU A 120 -20.20 -15.92 -8.93
CA LEU A 120 -20.29 -15.23 -7.65
C LEU A 120 -19.11 -15.53 -6.73
N LEU A 121 -18.20 -16.41 -7.13
CA LEU A 121 -17.02 -16.75 -6.33
C LEU A 121 -16.03 -15.60 -6.23
N TYR A 122 -15.29 -15.55 -5.14
CA TYR A 122 -14.16 -14.65 -4.99
C TYR A 122 -13.04 -15.03 -5.99
N VAL A 123 -12.61 -14.07 -6.77
CA VAL A 123 -11.45 -14.24 -7.65
C VAL A 123 -10.24 -13.61 -6.99
N ASN A 124 -9.22 -14.43 -6.70
CA ASN A 124 -7.99 -13.95 -6.11
C ASN A 124 -7.27 -13.00 -7.09
N PRO A 125 -7.11 -11.72 -6.76
CA PRO A 125 -6.52 -10.73 -7.68
C PRO A 125 -5.05 -11.01 -8.04
N ALA A 126 -4.35 -11.79 -7.21
CA ALA A 126 -2.96 -12.14 -7.48
C ALA A 126 -2.79 -13.35 -8.42
N THR A 127 -3.77 -14.27 -8.47
CA THR A 127 -3.66 -15.52 -9.24
C THR A 127 -4.69 -15.68 -10.35
N GLY A 128 -5.73 -14.82 -10.36
CA GLY A 128 -6.88 -14.95 -11.26
C GLY A 128 -7.74 -16.19 -11.02
N ARG A 129 -7.50 -16.96 -9.94
CA ARG A 129 -8.25 -18.18 -9.64
C ARG A 129 -9.48 -17.90 -8.78
N ALA A 130 -10.60 -18.52 -9.13
CA ALA A 130 -11.80 -18.51 -8.30
C ALA A 130 -11.58 -19.39 -7.05
N VAL A 131 -12.13 -18.93 -5.92
CA VAL A 131 -12.04 -19.59 -4.61
C VAL A 131 -13.45 -19.88 -4.12
N THR A 132 -13.71 -21.12 -3.70
CA THR A 132 -15.05 -21.56 -3.33
C THR A 132 -15.36 -21.34 -1.85
N TYR A 133 -14.41 -21.63 -0.96
CA TYR A 133 -14.65 -21.66 0.48
C TYR A 133 -14.04 -20.45 1.19
N ASP A 134 -14.70 -19.96 2.24
CA ASP A 134 -14.26 -18.78 3.00
C ASP A 134 -12.85 -18.93 3.58
N HIS A 135 -12.51 -20.11 4.09
CA HIS A 135 -11.19 -20.42 4.67
C HIS A 135 -10.06 -20.49 3.63
N GLU A 136 -10.38 -20.52 2.32
CA GLU A 136 -9.42 -20.48 1.22
C GLU A 136 -9.19 -19.04 0.71
N VAL A 137 -10.07 -18.09 1.06
CA VAL A 137 -9.92 -16.68 0.68
C VAL A 137 -8.67 -16.11 1.34
N PRO A 138 -7.63 -15.68 0.59
CA PRO A 138 -6.34 -15.26 1.17
C PRO A 138 -6.48 -14.16 2.22
N PHE A 139 -7.43 -13.26 2.02
CA PHE A 139 -7.75 -12.20 2.97
C PHE A 139 -8.20 -12.75 4.33
N LEU A 140 -8.99 -13.83 4.35
CA LEU A 140 -9.50 -14.44 5.59
C LEU A 140 -8.51 -15.44 6.19
N GLN A 141 -7.87 -16.24 5.36
CA GLN A 141 -6.95 -17.32 5.75
C GLN A 141 -5.75 -16.82 6.56
N ARG A 142 -5.24 -15.63 6.24
CA ARG A 142 -4.00 -15.08 6.84
C ARG A 142 -4.25 -14.22 8.07
N GLN A 143 -5.49 -14.16 8.54
CA GLN A 143 -5.88 -13.46 9.77
C GLN A 143 -5.89 -14.38 10.98
N MET A 144 -5.74 -13.79 12.17
CA MET A 144 -6.01 -14.44 13.45
C MET A 144 -7.18 -13.74 14.12
N ARG A 145 -8.39 -14.14 13.78
CA ARG A 145 -9.64 -13.53 14.27
C ARG A 145 -9.95 -14.02 15.67
N ARG A 146 -9.91 -13.14 16.66
CA ARG A 146 -10.28 -13.39 18.06
C ARG A 146 -11.47 -12.55 18.50
N VAL A 147 -11.39 -11.25 18.23
CA VAL A 147 -12.50 -10.32 18.46
C VAL A 147 -13.55 -10.50 17.37
N LEU A 148 -13.12 -10.71 16.14
CA LEU A 148 -13.99 -10.91 14.98
C LEU A 148 -14.35 -12.40 14.73
N SER A 149 -14.02 -13.31 15.64
CA SER A 149 -14.21 -14.75 15.46
C SER A 149 -15.68 -15.18 15.38
N ASP A 150 -16.57 -14.41 15.97
CA ASP A 150 -18.01 -14.71 16.00
C ASP A 150 -18.78 -14.13 14.80
N ASN A 151 -18.13 -13.29 13.98
CA ASN A 151 -18.72 -12.78 12.75
C ASN A 151 -18.92 -13.94 11.76
N GLY A 152 -20.12 -14.03 11.18
CA GLY A 152 -20.58 -15.19 10.40
C GLY A 152 -21.42 -16.19 11.20
N TRP A 153 -21.43 -16.13 12.54
CA TRP A 153 -22.04 -17.12 13.41
C TRP A 153 -23.05 -16.56 14.40
N VAL A 154 -22.98 -15.27 14.71
CA VAL A 154 -23.85 -14.60 15.68
C VAL A 154 -24.68 -13.55 14.96
N GLU A 155 -26.00 -13.60 15.19
CA GLU A 155 -26.86 -12.48 14.83
C GLU A 155 -26.75 -11.39 15.91
N PRO A 156 -26.40 -10.13 15.55
CA PRO A 156 -26.07 -9.07 16.52
C PRO A 156 -27.20 -8.74 17.52
N THR A 157 -28.43 -9.00 17.15
CA THR A 157 -29.63 -8.73 17.98
C THR A 157 -30.11 -9.96 18.78
N ASN A 158 -29.46 -11.12 18.60
CA ASN A 158 -29.87 -12.38 19.24
C ASN A 158 -28.88 -12.81 20.34
N VAL A 159 -29.23 -12.59 21.59
CA VAL A 159 -28.40 -12.96 22.74
C VAL A 159 -28.16 -14.49 22.84
N HIS A 160 -29.11 -15.32 22.35
CA HIS A 160 -28.98 -16.77 22.39
C HIS A 160 -27.88 -17.27 21.44
N ASP A 161 -27.67 -16.62 20.31
CA ASP A 161 -26.56 -16.93 19.42
C ASP A 161 -25.22 -16.69 20.11
N TYR A 162 -25.07 -15.56 20.81
CA TYR A 162 -23.89 -15.25 21.57
C TYR A 162 -23.66 -16.26 22.72
N ILE A 163 -24.73 -16.62 23.47
CA ILE A 163 -24.66 -17.63 24.57
C ILE A 163 -24.27 -19.01 24.01
N ALA A 164 -24.79 -19.40 22.83
CA ALA A 164 -24.42 -20.67 22.20
C ALA A 164 -22.90 -20.77 21.88
N ARG A 165 -22.25 -19.63 21.74
CA ARG A 165 -20.80 -19.55 21.51
C ARG A 165 -20.00 -19.14 22.75
N ASP A 166 -20.38 -19.65 23.90
CA ASP A 166 -19.77 -19.37 25.20
C ASP A 166 -19.88 -17.89 25.66
N GLY A 167 -20.88 -17.17 25.16
CA GLY A 167 -21.17 -15.81 25.61
C GLY A 167 -21.54 -15.80 27.09
N PHE A 168 -21.04 -14.80 27.82
CA PHE A 168 -21.13 -14.60 29.27
C PHE A 168 -20.50 -15.70 30.12
N ALA A 169 -19.84 -16.70 29.53
CA ALA A 169 -19.11 -17.72 30.27
C ALA A 169 -17.89 -17.14 31.00
N ALA A 170 -17.21 -16.10 30.39
CA ALA A 170 -16.13 -15.42 31.05
C ALA A 170 -16.64 -14.60 32.26
N LEU A 171 -17.77 -13.93 32.12
CA LEU A 171 -18.42 -13.23 33.22
C LEU A 171 -18.80 -14.21 34.37
N SER A 172 -19.44 -15.34 34.07
CA SER A 172 -19.76 -16.36 35.04
C SER A 172 -18.52 -16.86 35.80
N LYS A 173 -17.46 -17.21 35.07
CA LYS A 173 -16.17 -17.60 35.65
C LYS A 173 -15.64 -16.54 36.61
N VAL A 174 -15.69 -15.26 36.21
CA VAL A 174 -15.22 -14.16 37.04
C VAL A 174 -16.04 -13.99 38.32
N LEU A 175 -17.36 -13.99 38.19
CA LEU A 175 -18.26 -13.76 39.32
C LEU A 175 -18.19 -14.87 40.39
N PHE A 176 -18.03 -16.12 39.95
CA PHE A 176 -18.12 -17.27 40.87
C PHE A 176 -16.79 -17.93 41.23
N SER A 177 -15.69 -17.63 40.49
CA SER A 177 -14.43 -18.34 40.67
C SER A 177 -13.22 -17.42 40.84
N MET A 178 -13.36 -16.09 40.71
CA MET A 178 -12.24 -15.15 40.80
C MET A 178 -12.54 -13.96 41.69
N ALA A 179 -11.59 -13.59 42.54
CA ALA A 179 -11.65 -12.31 43.24
C ALA A 179 -11.36 -11.16 42.29
N PRO A 180 -11.88 -9.95 42.51
CA PRO A 180 -11.64 -8.78 41.67
C PRO A 180 -10.16 -8.50 41.40
N GLU A 181 -9.30 -8.63 42.38
CA GLU A 181 -7.85 -8.47 42.27
C GLU A 181 -7.20 -9.51 41.36
N GLN A 182 -7.68 -10.74 41.37
CA GLN A 182 -7.20 -11.83 40.51
C GLN A 182 -7.54 -11.56 39.04
N VAL A 183 -8.71 -10.96 38.76
CA VAL A 183 -9.08 -10.54 37.40
C VAL A 183 -8.11 -9.47 36.89
N ILE A 184 -7.79 -8.46 37.73
CA ILE A 184 -6.82 -7.42 37.36
C ILE A 184 -5.43 -8.02 37.10
N GLU A 185 -4.99 -8.93 37.97
CA GLU A 185 -3.70 -9.62 37.80
C GLU A 185 -3.66 -10.45 36.50
N GLU A 186 -4.74 -11.12 36.16
CA GLU A 186 -4.84 -11.90 34.93
C GLU A 186 -4.70 -11.00 33.71
N VAL A 187 -5.37 -9.83 33.69
CA VAL A 187 -5.24 -8.83 32.62
C VAL A 187 -3.84 -8.22 32.58
N GLU A 188 -3.20 -7.99 33.73
CA GLU A 188 -1.81 -7.50 33.79
C GLU A 188 -0.82 -8.55 33.25
N LYS A 189 -0.93 -9.80 33.68
CA LYS A 189 -0.09 -10.92 33.23
C LYS A 189 -0.24 -11.19 31.72
N ALA A 190 -1.45 -10.99 31.18
CA ALA A 190 -1.73 -11.11 29.75
C ALA A 190 -1.05 -10.02 28.93
N GLY A 191 -0.71 -8.89 29.55
CA GLY A 191 -0.07 -7.77 28.86
C GLY A 191 -1.00 -7.04 27.89
N LEU A 192 -2.32 -7.10 28.08
CA LEU A 192 -3.27 -6.37 27.24
C LEU A 192 -3.06 -4.87 27.38
N ARG A 193 -2.82 -4.20 26.25
CA ARG A 193 -2.73 -2.75 26.12
C ARG A 193 -3.99 -2.18 25.51
N GLY A 194 -4.34 -0.94 25.83
CA GLY A 194 -5.49 -0.24 25.28
C GLY A 194 -5.44 -0.18 23.74
N ARG A 195 -6.54 -0.48 23.06
CA ARG A 195 -6.66 -0.55 21.60
C ARG A 195 -7.10 0.76 20.93
N GLY A 196 -7.44 1.77 21.73
CA GLY A 196 -7.83 3.09 21.21
C GLY A 196 -6.69 4.03 20.79
N GLY A 197 -5.45 3.55 20.66
CA GLY A 197 -4.33 4.30 20.09
C GLY A 197 -3.13 4.51 21.00
N ALA A 198 -3.33 4.94 22.25
CA ALA A 198 -2.23 5.25 23.18
C ALA A 198 -1.51 4.02 23.76
N GLY A 199 -2.11 2.84 23.68
CA GLY A 199 -1.49 1.60 24.13
C GLY A 199 -1.13 1.51 25.62
N PHE A 200 -1.84 2.22 26.50
CA PHE A 200 -1.58 2.15 27.95
C PHE A 200 -1.96 0.76 28.49
N PRO A 201 -1.18 0.15 29.42
CA PRO A 201 -1.48 -1.18 29.98
C PRO A 201 -2.85 -1.22 30.69
N THR A 202 -3.76 -2.04 30.20
CA THR A 202 -5.17 -2.07 30.64
C THR A 202 -5.32 -2.47 32.11
N GLY A 203 -4.64 -3.53 32.54
CA GLY A 203 -4.71 -4.00 33.93
C GLY A 203 -4.19 -2.96 34.93
N ARG A 204 -3.09 -2.24 34.60
CA ARG A 204 -2.59 -1.12 35.43
C ARG A 204 -3.62 0.01 35.55
N LYS A 205 -4.32 0.34 34.46
CA LYS A 205 -5.38 1.35 34.49
C LYS A 205 -6.53 0.91 35.41
N TRP A 206 -6.92 -0.37 35.36
CA TRP A 206 -7.94 -0.94 36.24
C TRP A 206 -7.48 -0.91 37.70
N ARG A 207 -6.23 -1.26 37.99
CA ARG A 207 -5.65 -1.22 39.36
C ARG A 207 -5.68 0.19 39.93
N PHE A 208 -5.29 1.20 39.16
CA PHE A 208 -5.34 2.59 39.61
C PHE A 208 -6.76 3.03 39.96
N THR A 209 -7.74 2.73 39.13
CA THR A 209 -9.15 3.06 39.40
C THR A 209 -9.69 2.30 40.62
N ARG A 210 -9.34 1.00 40.76
CA ARG A 210 -9.76 0.21 41.90
C ARG A 210 -9.17 0.77 43.23
N SER A 211 -7.90 1.11 43.24
CA SER A 211 -7.20 1.62 44.43
C SER A 211 -7.57 3.06 44.79
N SER A 212 -8.18 3.80 43.88
CA SER A 212 -8.57 5.18 44.16
C SER A 212 -9.74 5.22 45.15
N PRO A 213 -9.66 6.10 46.21
CA PRO A 213 -10.72 6.20 47.18
C PRO A 213 -11.99 6.79 46.54
N GLY A 214 -13.15 6.35 46.96
CA GLY A 214 -14.46 6.82 46.49
C GLY A 214 -15.56 5.80 46.77
N ASP A 215 -16.72 6.31 47.03
CA ASP A 215 -17.95 5.56 47.30
C ASP A 215 -18.61 5.03 45.99
N VAL A 216 -18.42 5.77 44.93
CA VAL A 216 -18.92 5.42 43.58
C VAL A 216 -17.77 5.43 42.58
N LYS A 217 -17.74 4.42 41.72
CA LYS A 217 -16.80 4.34 40.59
C LYS A 217 -17.58 4.15 39.30
N TYR A 218 -16.99 4.61 38.20
CA TYR A 218 -17.61 4.52 36.86
C TYR A 218 -16.74 3.73 35.90
N ILE A 219 -17.43 3.03 34.99
CA ILE A 219 -16.84 2.42 33.79
C ILE A 219 -17.36 3.17 32.58
N VAL A 220 -16.46 3.53 31.64
CA VAL A 220 -16.84 4.14 30.39
C VAL A 220 -16.22 3.38 29.21
N CYS A 221 -17.06 3.01 28.26
CA CYS A 221 -16.62 2.54 26.95
C CYS A 221 -16.50 3.75 26.02
N ASN A 222 -15.28 4.01 25.58
CA ASN A 222 -15.03 5.01 24.55
C ASN A 222 -15.28 4.39 23.17
N ALA A 223 -16.39 4.74 22.57
CA ALA A 223 -16.82 4.35 21.24
C ALA A 223 -16.88 5.57 20.29
N ASP A 224 -16.10 6.62 20.59
CA ASP A 224 -15.95 7.81 19.77
C ASP A 224 -14.83 7.60 18.73
N GLU A 225 -15.08 6.76 17.73
CA GLU A 225 -14.17 6.44 16.64
C GLU A 225 -14.29 7.49 15.54
N GLY A 226 -13.43 8.49 15.53
CA GLY A 226 -13.53 9.65 14.66
C GLY A 226 -12.49 9.71 13.54
N ASP A 227 -11.50 8.81 13.48
CA ASP A 227 -10.45 8.81 12.48
C ASP A 227 -11.03 8.58 11.07
N PRO A 228 -10.66 9.40 10.05
CA PRO A 228 -11.07 9.14 8.66
C PRO A 228 -10.62 7.75 8.18
N GLY A 229 -11.56 6.93 7.71
CA GLY A 229 -11.31 5.57 7.24
C GLY A 229 -11.23 4.51 8.34
N ALA A 230 -11.37 4.87 9.62
CA ALA A 230 -11.46 3.93 10.74
C ALA A 230 -12.93 3.51 11.00
N PHE A 231 -13.16 2.21 11.14
CA PHE A 231 -14.48 1.64 11.41
C PHE A 231 -14.42 0.32 12.21
N MET A 232 -13.32 0.09 12.94
CA MET A 232 -13.11 -1.12 13.73
C MET A 232 -14.11 -1.24 14.88
N ASP A 233 -14.21 -0.18 15.68
CA ASP A 233 -15.08 -0.13 16.86
C ASP A 233 -16.55 -0.19 16.44
N ARG A 234 -16.90 0.53 15.37
CA ARG A 234 -18.24 0.46 14.77
C ARG A 234 -18.60 -0.97 14.41
N SER A 235 -17.71 -1.66 13.68
CA SER A 235 -17.95 -3.02 13.22
C SER A 235 -18.10 -4.02 14.40
N VAL A 236 -17.31 -3.87 15.45
CA VAL A 236 -17.46 -4.70 16.67
C VAL A 236 -18.83 -4.48 17.32
N MET A 237 -19.30 -3.23 17.42
CA MET A 237 -20.59 -2.90 18.02
C MET A 237 -21.78 -3.30 17.14
N GLU A 238 -21.64 -3.18 15.80
CA GLU A 238 -22.68 -3.61 14.85
C GLU A 238 -22.76 -5.13 14.74
N GLY A 239 -21.60 -5.82 14.78
CA GLY A 239 -21.50 -7.26 14.55
C GLY A 239 -21.68 -8.13 15.79
N ASN A 240 -21.17 -7.70 16.96
CA ASN A 240 -21.30 -8.44 18.23
C ASN A 240 -21.27 -7.50 19.45
N PRO A 241 -22.34 -6.75 19.71
CA PRO A 241 -22.42 -5.83 20.85
C PRO A 241 -22.27 -6.54 22.20
N TYR A 242 -22.70 -7.80 22.32
CA TYR A 242 -22.62 -8.57 23.57
C TYR A 242 -21.18 -8.78 24.03
N LEU A 243 -20.23 -8.92 23.12
CA LEU A 243 -18.82 -9.09 23.42
C LEU A 243 -18.27 -7.86 24.18
N VAL A 244 -18.69 -6.67 23.78
CA VAL A 244 -18.34 -5.41 24.45
C VAL A 244 -18.98 -5.33 25.84
N LEU A 245 -20.27 -5.68 25.93
CA LEU A 245 -21.01 -5.69 27.20
C LEU A 245 -20.38 -6.65 28.21
N GLU A 246 -20.05 -7.87 27.82
CA GLU A 246 -19.37 -8.84 28.70
C GLU A 246 -18.03 -8.33 29.20
N GLY A 247 -17.23 -7.71 28.31
CA GLY A 247 -15.95 -7.08 28.70
C GLY A 247 -16.11 -5.94 29.69
N MET A 248 -17.14 -5.11 29.53
CA MET A 248 -17.46 -4.02 30.45
C MET A 248 -17.91 -4.55 31.82
N LEU A 249 -18.74 -5.57 31.86
CA LEU A 249 -19.20 -6.22 33.10
C LEU A 249 -18.04 -6.79 33.90
N ILE A 250 -17.12 -7.51 33.25
CA ILE A 250 -15.92 -8.06 33.87
C ILE A 250 -15.03 -6.92 34.42
N ALA A 251 -14.84 -5.85 33.66
CA ALA A 251 -14.08 -4.70 34.13
C ALA A 251 -14.75 -4.00 35.31
N ALA A 252 -16.07 -3.86 35.28
CA ALA A 252 -16.86 -3.26 36.36
C ALA A 252 -16.73 -4.04 37.67
N TYR A 253 -16.86 -5.37 37.59
CA TYR A 253 -16.61 -6.25 38.74
C TYR A 253 -15.19 -6.10 39.31
N ALA A 254 -14.19 -6.18 38.40
CA ALA A 254 -12.78 -6.06 38.79
C ALA A 254 -12.45 -4.73 39.47
N ILE A 255 -13.04 -3.63 39.05
CA ILE A 255 -12.79 -2.26 39.56
C ILE A 255 -13.67 -1.93 40.76
N GLY A 256 -14.82 -2.59 40.91
CA GLY A 256 -15.86 -2.30 41.90
C GLY A 256 -16.78 -1.17 41.46
N ALA A 257 -17.08 -1.04 40.18
CA ALA A 257 -18.01 -0.07 39.64
C ALA A 257 -19.40 -0.67 39.49
N GLN A 258 -20.45 0.13 39.78
CA GLN A 258 -21.86 -0.27 39.63
C GLN A 258 -22.56 0.48 38.50
N ASN A 259 -21.90 1.47 37.90
CA ASN A 259 -22.49 2.31 36.88
C ASN A 259 -21.52 2.44 35.68
N GLY A 260 -22.08 2.37 34.48
CA GLY A 260 -21.32 2.51 33.25
C GLY A 260 -21.99 3.35 32.18
N TYR A 261 -21.17 3.80 31.25
CA TYR A 261 -21.59 4.51 30.05
C TYR A 261 -20.90 3.95 28.81
N ILE A 262 -21.66 3.82 27.72
CA ILE A 262 -21.10 3.68 26.39
C ILE A 262 -21.24 5.03 25.70
N TYR A 263 -20.13 5.71 25.43
CA TYR A 263 -20.12 6.96 24.69
C TYR A 263 -19.87 6.65 23.22
N VAL A 264 -20.91 6.78 22.40
CA VAL A 264 -20.94 6.39 20.99
C VAL A 264 -21.31 7.58 20.13
N ARG A 265 -20.75 7.66 18.92
CA ARG A 265 -21.06 8.71 17.95
C ARG A 265 -22.50 8.60 17.44
N ALA A 266 -23.17 9.76 17.25
CA ALA A 266 -24.49 9.81 16.62
C ALA A 266 -24.47 9.32 15.15
N GLU A 267 -23.32 9.38 14.48
CA GLU A 267 -23.12 8.91 13.12
C GLU A 267 -23.10 7.36 12.98
N TYR A 268 -23.22 6.64 14.12
CA TYR A 268 -23.28 5.18 14.14
C TYR A 268 -24.67 4.67 14.56
N PRO A 269 -25.77 5.03 13.83
CA PRO A 269 -27.13 4.72 14.25
C PRO A 269 -27.40 3.23 14.39
N LEU A 270 -26.81 2.38 13.51
CA LEU A 270 -26.95 0.93 13.59
C LEU A 270 -26.29 0.37 14.85
N ALA A 271 -25.08 0.81 15.18
CA ALA A 271 -24.40 0.42 16.40
C ALA A 271 -25.18 0.81 17.65
N VAL A 272 -25.74 2.03 17.69
CA VAL A 272 -26.62 2.51 18.76
C VAL A 272 -27.86 1.63 18.90
N GLN A 273 -28.50 1.26 17.78
CA GLN A 273 -29.67 0.39 17.75
C GLN A 273 -29.33 -1.02 18.29
N HIS A 274 -28.24 -1.62 17.80
CA HIS A 274 -27.81 -2.95 18.25
C HIS A 274 -27.45 -2.95 19.73
N LEU A 275 -26.73 -1.93 20.22
CA LEU A 275 -26.42 -1.77 21.63
C LEU A 275 -27.67 -1.63 22.50
N LYS A 276 -28.67 -0.85 22.10
CA LYS A 276 -29.95 -0.71 22.82
C LYS A 276 -30.66 -2.05 22.93
N ILE A 277 -30.73 -2.81 21.82
CA ILE A 277 -31.33 -4.15 21.81
C ILE A 277 -30.53 -5.10 22.72
N ALA A 278 -29.21 -5.11 22.59
CA ALA A 278 -28.35 -6.00 23.37
C ALA A 278 -28.43 -5.75 24.87
N ILE A 279 -28.45 -4.48 25.31
CA ILE A 279 -28.62 -4.12 26.72
C ILE A 279 -29.97 -4.60 27.22
N ALA A 280 -31.09 -4.30 26.51
CA ALA A 280 -32.42 -4.71 26.91
C ALA A 280 -32.52 -6.26 27.01
N ARG A 281 -31.97 -7.01 26.06
CA ARG A 281 -31.96 -8.46 26.09
C ARG A 281 -31.13 -9.03 27.25
N ALA A 282 -29.99 -8.41 27.55
CA ALA A 282 -29.16 -8.79 28.68
C ALA A 282 -29.81 -8.47 30.02
N GLU A 283 -30.57 -7.36 30.13
CA GLU A 283 -31.36 -7.01 31.31
C GLU A 283 -32.54 -8.01 31.53
N GLU A 284 -33.27 -8.36 30.47
CA GLU A 284 -34.33 -9.36 30.51
C GLU A 284 -33.85 -10.72 31.05
N LEU A 285 -32.60 -11.09 30.73
CA LEU A 285 -31.99 -12.34 31.19
C LEU A 285 -31.28 -12.24 32.56
N GLY A 286 -31.22 -11.04 33.18
CA GLY A 286 -30.48 -10.85 34.44
C GLY A 286 -28.95 -10.86 34.28
N LEU A 287 -28.47 -10.53 33.13
CA LEU A 287 -27.03 -10.44 32.80
C LEU A 287 -26.51 -9.01 32.95
N ILE A 288 -27.41 -8.01 33.04
CA ILE A 288 -27.16 -6.60 33.39
C ILE A 288 -28.24 -6.18 34.37
N GLY A 289 -27.96 -5.29 35.32
CA GLY A 289 -28.90 -4.79 36.34
C GLY A 289 -28.48 -5.20 37.75
N ASP A 290 -29.48 -5.54 38.58
CA ASP A 290 -29.25 -5.96 39.96
C ASP A 290 -28.97 -7.45 40.06
N GLU A 291 -28.09 -7.82 41.02
CA GLU A 291 -27.78 -9.24 41.37
C GLU A 291 -27.48 -10.13 40.14
N ILE A 292 -26.60 -9.69 39.28
CA ILE A 292 -26.28 -10.36 38.00
C ILE A 292 -25.95 -11.87 38.22
N LEU A 293 -26.67 -12.75 37.54
CA LEU A 293 -26.59 -14.19 37.69
C LEU A 293 -26.83 -14.67 39.15
N GLY A 294 -27.58 -13.89 39.95
CA GLY A 294 -27.81 -14.15 41.36
C GLY A 294 -26.59 -13.96 42.28
N SER A 295 -25.57 -13.28 41.80
CA SER A 295 -24.41 -12.85 42.58
C SER A 295 -24.70 -11.53 43.33
N ASN A 296 -23.78 -11.12 44.22
CA ASN A 296 -23.84 -9.82 44.90
C ASN A 296 -23.38 -8.66 44.03
N PHE A 297 -23.19 -8.87 42.71
CA PHE A 297 -22.72 -7.85 41.79
C PHE A 297 -23.88 -7.26 40.98
N SER A 298 -23.98 -5.94 41.00
CA SER A 298 -24.96 -5.16 40.24
C SER A 298 -24.24 -4.17 39.35
N PHE A 299 -24.74 -3.99 38.11
CA PHE A 299 -24.16 -3.03 37.17
C PHE A 299 -25.22 -2.49 36.23
N HIS A 300 -25.34 -1.15 36.21
CA HIS A 300 -26.27 -0.41 35.37
C HIS A 300 -25.55 0.32 34.25
N LEU A 301 -26.03 0.18 33.03
CA LEU A 301 -25.38 0.69 31.82
C LEU A 301 -26.28 1.65 31.05
N LYS A 302 -25.74 2.78 30.64
CA LYS A 302 -26.41 3.77 29.81
C LYS A 302 -25.64 4.09 28.54
N ILE A 303 -26.35 4.35 27.45
CA ILE A 303 -25.77 4.86 26.21
C ILE A 303 -25.82 6.39 26.26
N LYS A 304 -24.71 7.02 25.89
CA LYS A 304 -24.59 8.46 25.64
C LYS A 304 -24.16 8.68 24.20
N GLU A 305 -25.05 9.23 23.42
CA GLU A 305 -24.77 9.61 22.04
C GLU A 305 -24.02 10.94 22.01
N GLY A 306 -22.85 10.95 21.38
CA GLY A 306 -22.01 12.14 21.14
C GLY A 306 -22.43 12.84 19.86
N ALA A 307 -22.05 14.12 19.70
CA ALA A 307 -22.36 14.93 18.53
C ALA A 307 -21.29 14.82 17.41
N GLY A 308 -20.46 13.77 17.39
CA GLY A 308 -19.51 13.49 16.33
C GLY A 308 -18.17 14.26 16.39
N ALA A 309 -17.89 14.99 17.45
CA ALA A 309 -16.63 15.73 17.58
C ALA A 309 -15.47 14.80 17.92
N PHE A 310 -14.48 14.68 17.04
CA PHE A 310 -13.28 13.83 17.20
C PHE A 310 -12.52 14.07 18.51
N VAL A 311 -12.49 15.33 18.98
CA VAL A 311 -11.86 15.69 20.26
C VAL A 311 -12.49 14.96 21.46
N CYS A 312 -13.75 14.51 21.35
CA CYS A 312 -14.41 13.75 22.42
C CYS A 312 -13.89 12.31 22.56
N GLY A 313 -13.04 11.83 21.66
CA GLY A 313 -12.21 10.64 21.87
C GLY A 313 -11.14 10.81 22.96
N GLU A 314 -10.75 12.04 23.30
CA GLU A 314 -9.89 12.33 24.45
C GLU A 314 -10.64 12.13 25.75
N GLU A 315 -10.03 11.40 26.72
CA GLU A 315 -10.70 10.94 27.94
C GLU A 315 -11.42 12.04 28.71
N THR A 316 -10.80 13.21 28.87
CA THR A 316 -11.37 14.29 29.70
C THR A 316 -12.41 15.12 28.95
N ALA A 317 -12.31 15.22 27.62
CA ALA A 317 -13.30 15.82 26.76
C ALA A 317 -14.57 14.94 26.69
N LEU A 318 -14.38 13.62 26.58
CA LEU A 318 -15.47 12.65 26.64
C LEU A 318 -16.25 12.73 27.95
N LEU A 319 -15.54 12.78 29.10
CA LEU A 319 -16.19 12.94 30.40
C LEU A 319 -17.00 14.25 30.50
N ALA A 320 -16.42 15.37 30.04
CA ALA A 320 -17.12 16.66 30.01
C ALA A 320 -18.40 16.58 29.15
N SER A 321 -18.35 15.87 28.03
CA SER A 321 -19.53 15.66 27.16
C SER A 321 -20.63 14.81 27.83
N ILE A 322 -20.25 13.74 28.55
CA ILE A 322 -21.21 12.95 29.34
C ILE A 322 -21.88 13.80 30.41
N GLU A 323 -21.11 14.67 31.06
CA GLU A 323 -21.60 15.61 32.08
C GLU A 323 -22.48 16.73 31.53
N GLY A 324 -22.70 16.79 30.20
CA GLY A 324 -23.50 17.86 29.57
C GLY A 324 -22.74 19.19 29.39
N LYS A 325 -21.42 19.15 29.55
CA LYS A 325 -20.53 20.30 29.33
C LYS A 325 -19.96 20.25 27.90
N ARG A 326 -19.36 21.36 27.46
CA ARG A 326 -18.64 21.39 26.21
C ARG A 326 -17.48 20.37 26.22
N GLY A 327 -17.37 19.52 25.20
CA GLY A 327 -16.34 18.51 25.04
C GLY A 327 -14.95 19.10 24.83
N MET A 328 -14.36 19.63 25.91
CA MET A 328 -13.02 20.21 25.91
C MET A 328 -12.12 19.49 26.90
N PRO A 329 -10.88 19.17 26.54
CA PRO A 329 -9.90 18.54 27.42
C PRO A 329 -9.56 19.43 28.65
N ARG A 330 -9.21 18.79 29.74
CA ARG A 330 -8.64 19.46 30.91
C ARG A 330 -7.20 19.00 31.17
N ALA A 331 -6.45 19.80 31.94
CA ALA A 331 -5.13 19.42 32.39
C ALA A 331 -5.17 18.18 33.28
N ARG A 332 -4.12 17.37 33.22
CA ARG A 332 -3.86 16.21 34.06
C ARG A 332 -2.50 16.41 34.77
N PRO A 333 -2.33 16.10 36.04
CA PRO A 333 -3.27 15.49 36.98
C PRO A 333 -4.41 16.47 37.41
N PRO A 334 -5.55 15.98 37.99
CA PRO A 334 -5.86 14.58 38.29
C PRO A 334 -6.24 13.75 37.04
N PHE A 335 -5.79 12.50 37.02
CA PHE A 335 -6.18 11.54 35.97
C PHE A 335 -7.63 11.04 36.21
N PRO A 336 -8.38 10.61 35.20
CA PRO A 336 -9.73 10.08 35.34
C PRO A 336 -9.87 8.94 36.35
N ALA A 337 -8.83 8.09 36.47
CA ALA A 337 -8.80 7.03 37.45
C ALA A 337 -8.90 7.52 38.92
N VAL A 338 -8.57 8.78 39.19
CA VAL A 338 -8.67 9.43 40.51
C VAL A 338 -9.89 10.36 40.58
N ALA A 339 -10.09 11.20 39.54
CA ALA A 339 -11.17 12.16 39.50
C ALA A 339 -11.66 12.31 38.02
N GLY A 340 -12.58 11.46 37.66
CA GLY A 340 -13.21 11.41 36.33
C GLY A 340 -14.61 12.00 36.34
N LEU A 341 -15.59 11.18 35.95
CA LEU A 341 -17.01 11.56 35.81
C LEU A 341 -17.58 12.07 37.13
N TRP A 342 -18.11 13.28 37.14
CA TRP A 342 -18.57 14.00 38.35
C TRP A 342 -17.58 13.99 39.51
N GLY A 343 -16.28 14.03 39.20
CA GLY A 343 -15.22 14.02 40.17
C GLY A 343 -14.95 12.66 40.84
N LYS A 344 -15.60 11.57 40.38
CA LYS A 344 -15.46 10.23 40.92
C LYS A 344 -14.43 9.39 40.12
N PRO A 345 -13.77 8.40 40.76
CA PRO A 345 -12.85 7.51 40.01
C PRO A 345 -13.54 6.86 38.82
N THR A 346 -12.93 6.99 37.64
CA THR A 346 -13.52 6.53 36.37
C THR A 346 -12.49 5.81 35.54
N ASN A 347 -12.80 4.57 35.11
CA ASN A 347 -12.01 3.87 34.14
C ASN A 347 -12.62 4.01 32.74
N ILE A 348 -11.80 4.37 31.76
CA ILE A 348 -12.20 4.53 30.36
C ILE A 348 -11.38 3.57 29.52
N ASN A 349 -12.01 2.69 28.77
CA ASN A 349 -11.38 1.86 27.76
C ASN A 349 -12.12 1.95 26.43
N ASN A 350 -11.41 1.68 25.34
CA ASN A 350 -11.94 1.61 24.00
C ASN A 350 -12.73 0.30 23.78
N VAL A 351 -13.61 0.27 22.78
CA VAL A 351 -14.46 -0.87 22.39
C VAL A 351 -13.66 -2.15 22.16
N GLU A 352 -12.62 -2.12 21.30
CA GLU A 352 -11.79 -3.29 21.01
C GLU A 352 -11.03 -3.79 22.25
N THR A 353 -10.69 -2.88 23.19
CA THR A 353 -10.08 -3.27 24.47
C THR A 353 -11.02 -4.13 25.29
N TYR A 354 -12.30 -3.73 25.44
CA TYR A 354 -13.31 -4.55 26.15
C TYR A 354 -13.59 -5.86 25.43
N ALA A 355 -13.69 -5.84 24.11
CA ALA A 355 -13.93 -7.04 23.30
C ALA A 355 -12.85 -8.13 23.45
N ASN A 356 -11.62 -7.76 23.79
CA ASN A 356 -10.54 -8.71 24.07
C ASN A 356 -10.68 -9.47 25.39
N ILE A 357 -11.44 -8.94 26.36
CA ILE A 357 -11.47 -9.44 27.74
C ILE A 357 -12.02 -10.85 27.82
N ARG A 358 -13.13 -11.17 27.12
CA ARG A 358 -13.73 -12.52 27.09
C ARG A 358 -12.70 -13.59 26.71
N SER A 359 -12.03 -13.42 25.57
CA SER A 359 -11.05 -14.40 25.07
C SER A 359 -9.83 -14.52 26.00
N LEU A 360 -9.44 -13.44 26.67
CA LEU A 360 -8.36 -13.42 27.63
C LEU A 360 -8.73 -14.21 28.89
N ILE A 361 -9.92 -14.00 29.47
CA ILE A 361 -10.37 -14.68 30.70
C ILE A 361 -10.60 -16.18 30.47
N LEU A 362 -11.21 -16.56 29.33
CA LEU A 362 -11.47 -17.97 29.01
C LEU A 362 -10.18 -18.73 28.68
N GLY A 363 -9.31 -18.14 27.87
CA GLY A 363 -8.05 -18.76 27.42
C GLY A 363 -6.89 -18.65 28.42
N GLY A 364 -6.98 -17.73 29.37
CA GLY A 364 -5.94 -17.41 30.36
C GLY A 364 -4.84 -16.49 29.86
N ALA A 365 -4.20 -15.78 30.79
CA ALA A 365 -3.17 -14.77 30.51
C ALA A 365 -1.99 -15.33 29.68
N LYS A 366 -1.53 -16.55 29.99
CA LYS A 366 -0.40 -17.18 29.30
C LYS A 366 -0.67 -17.40 27.80
N ALA A 367 -1.86 -17.87 27.46
CA ALA A 367 -2.25 -18.11 26.06
C ALA A 367 -2.40 -16.80 25.29
N TYR A 368 -2.93 -15.75 25.95
CA TYR A 368 -3.02 -14.43 25.34
C TYR A 368 -1.64 -13.81 25.14
N ALA A 369 -0.76 -13.86 26.13
CA ALA A 369 0.58 -13.31 26.08
C ALA A 369 1.53 -14.01 25.09
N ALA A 370 1.19 -15.22 24.67
CA ALA A 370 1.94 -15.95 23.63
C ALA A 370 1.73 -15.37 22.21
N ILE A 371 0.71 -14.52 22.02
CA ILE A 371 0.40 -13.88 20.74
C ILE A 371 1.01 -12.47 20.74
N GLY A 372 1.59 -12.08 19.62
CA GLY A 372 2.18 -10.75 19.44
C GLY A 372 3.67 -10.70 19.77
N THR A 373 4.19 -9.49 19.97
CA THR A 373 5.61 -9.22 20.27
C THR A 373 5.89 -9.20 21.77
N ALA A 374 7.15 -9.04 22.16
CA ALA A 374 7.53 -8.96 23.58
C ALA A 374 6.83 -7.80 24.32
N GLY A 375 6.71 -6.63 23.67
CA GLY A 375 6.11 -5.42 24.24
C GLY A 375 4.63 -5.23 23.94
N SER A 376 4.12 -5.86 22.89
CA SER A 376 2.75 -5.68 22.37
C SER A 376 2.06 -7.02 22.19
N LYS A 377 1.17 -7.37 23.12
CA LYS A 377 0.50 -8.68 23.18
C LYS A 377 -0.87 -8.70 22.51
N GLY A 378 -1.28 -9.90 22.06
CA GLY A 378 -2.57 -10.17 21.46
C GLY A 378 -2.66 -9.76 20.00
N THR A 379 -3.90 -9.63 19.52
CA THR A 379 -4.24 -9.20 18.16
C THR A 379 -4.61 -7.71 18.10
N LYS A 380 -4.65 -7.16 16.91
CA LYS A 380 -5.18 -5.83 16.63
C LYS A 380 -6.04 -5.86 15.38
N ILE A 381 -7.18 -5.17 15.44
CA ILE A 381 -8.02 -4.95 14.27
C ILE A 381 -7.53 -3.70 13.54
N PHE A 382 -7.40 -3.81 12.21
CA PHE A 382 -7.07 -2.70 11.33
C PHE A 382 -8.16 -2.48 10.30
N SER A 383 -8.46 -1.20 9.99
CA SER A 383 -9.19 -0.83 8.79
C SER A 383 -8.18 -0.52 7.70
N LEU A 384 -8.11 -1.40 6.70
CA LEU A 384 -7.24 -1.29 5.54
C LEU A 384 -7.98 -0.58 4.41
N THR A 385 -7.50 0.60 4.01
CA THR A 385 -8.16 1.48 3.03
C THR A 385 -7.16 2.13 2.08
N GLY A 386 -7.66 2.89 1.10
CA GLY A 386 -6.83 3.61 0.13
C GLY A 386 -6.54 2.82 -1.13
N LYS A 387 -5.31 2.85 -1.62
CA LYS A 387 -4.90 2.20 -2.87
C LYS A 387 -4.48 0.75 -2.62
N ILE A 388 -5.45 -0.11 -2.40
CA ILE A 388 -5.27 -1.54 -2.07
C ILE A 388 -6.34 -2.37 -2.79
N ASN A 389 -6.03 -3.62 -3.18
CA ASN A 389 -6.97 -4.48 -3.91
C ASN A 389 -8.12 -4.98 -3.03
N ASN A 390 -7.87 -5.26 -1.75
CA ASN A 390 -8.88 -5.69 -0.80
C ASN A 390 -9.01 -4.66 0.32
N THR A 391 -9.93 -3.74 0.17
CA THR A 391 -10.29 -2.79 1.24
C THR A 391 -11.18 -3.49 2.26
N GLY A 392 -10.88 -3.28 3.55
CA GLY A 392 -11.72 -3.86 4.58
C GLY A 392 -11.14 -3.91 5.98
N LEU A 393 -11.73 -4.80 6.79
CA LEU A 393 -11.39 -4.98 8.19
C LEU A 393 -10.62 -6.28 8.39
N LEU A 394 -9.46 -6.21 9.01
CA LEU A 394 -8.63 -7.38 9.27
C LEU A 394 -8.14 -7.41 10.72
N GLU A 395 -8.02 -8.62 11.28
CA GLU A 395 -7.48 -8.85 12.62
C GLU A 395 -6.23 -9.73 12.52
N VAL A 396 -5.08 -9.19 12.98
CA VAL A 396 -3.79 -9.88 12.92
C VAL A 396 -3.06 -9.82 14.25
N PRO A 397 -2.13 -10.73 14.53
CA PRO A 397 -1.23 -10.63 15.68
C PRO A 397 -0.44 -9.33 15.65
N MET A 398 -0.23 -8.73 16.82
CA MET A 398 0.74 -7.65 16.95
C MET A 398 2.12 -8.12 16.46
N GLY A 399 2.81 -7.29 15.66
CA GLY A 399 4.10 -7.66 15.05
C GLY A 399 4.02 -8.25 13.65
N THR A 400 2.81 -8.47 13.11
CA THR A 400 2.64 -8.71 11.67
C THR A 400 3.24 -7.55 10.89
N THR A 401 3.99 -7.84 9.81
CA THR A 401 4.68 -6.79 9.06
C THR A 401 3.74 -6.02 8.15
N LEU A 402 4.12 -4.78 7.84
CA LEU A 402 3.38 -3.95 6.89
C LEU A 402 3.30 -4.63 5.50
N ARG A 403 4.34 -5.35 5.10
CA ARG A 403 4.38 -6.14 3.86
C ARG A 403 3.32 -7.24 3.84
N GLU A 404 3.22 -8.01 4.90
CA GLU A 404 2.20 -9.08 5.01
C GLU A 404 0.79 -8.52 4.92
N VAL A 405 0.52 -7.41 5.62
CA VAL A 405 -0.79 -6.76 5.56
C VAL A 405 -1.11 -6.25 4.16
N ILE A 406 -0.19 -5.53 3.51
CA ILE A 406 -0.46 -4.91 2.19
C ILE A 406 -0.53 -5.96 1.09
N TYR A 407 0.46 -6.86 0.99
CA TYR A 407 0.58 -7.74 -0.17
C TYR A 407 -0.07 -9.10 0.02
N GLN A 408 0.03 -9.69 1.21
CA GLN A 408 -0.49 -11.05 1.41
C GLN A 408 -1.98 -11.06 1.81
N ILE A 409 -2.42 -10.09 2.62
CA ILE A 409 -3.82 -9.96 3.03
C ILE A 409 -4.56 -9.02 2.10
N GLY A 410 -4.05 -7.79 1.93
CA GLY A 410 -4.65 -6.75 1.10
C GLY A 410 -4.58 -6.99 -0.41
N GLY A 411 -3.82 -8.00 -0.86
CA GLY A 411 -3.72 -8.37 -2.28
C GLY A 411 -2.90 -7.41 -3.14
N GLY A 412 -2.10 -6.52 -2.53
CA GLY A 412 -1.22 -5.57 -3.23
C GLY A 412 -1.92 -4.33 -3.78
N ILE A 413 -1.17 -3.54 -4.54
CA ILE A 413 -1.62 -2.26 -5.10
C ILE A 413 -2.38 -2.50 -6.41
N PRO A 414 -3.54 -1.85 -6.63
CA PRO A 414 -4.34 -2.05 -7.83
C PRO A 414 -3.61 -1.66 -9.12
N LYS A 415 -3.94 -2.32 -10.21
CA LYS A 415 -3.44 -2.01 -11.56
C LYS A 415 -1.91 -2.10 -11.71
N GLY A 416 -1.25 -2.95 -10.91
CA GLY A 416 0.21 -3.13 -10.96
C GLY A 416 1.03 -1.90 -10.58
N ARG A 417 0.44 -0.94 -9.87
CA ARG A 417 1.13 0.26 -9.41
C ARG A 417 2.07 -0.04 -8.24
N LEU A 418 3.01 0.88 -8.02
CA LEU A 418 3.98 0.74 -6.93
C LEU A 418 3.42 1.29 -5.61
N PHE A 419 3.72 0.59 -4.53
CA PHE A 419 3.49 1.09 -3.18
C PHE A 419 4.38 2.31 -2.92
N LYS A 420 3.77 3.42 -2.49
CA LYS A 420 4.48 4.64 -2.13
C LYS A 420 4.61 4.82 -0.62
N ALA A 421 3.50 4.66 0.08
CA ALA A 421 3.48 4.82 1.54
C ALA A 421 2.22 4.24 2.17
N ALA A 422 2.26 4.01 3.49
CA ALA A 422 1.08 3.77 4.31
C ALA A 422 1.00 4.81 5.44
N GLN A 423 -0.14 5.46 5.58
CA GLN A 423 -0.44 6.28 6.77
C GLN A 423 -0.96 5.35 7.85
N MET A 424 -0.26 5.29 8.97
CA MET A 424 -0.62 4.50 10.14
C MET A 424 -1.14 5.39 11.25
N GLY A 425 -2.20 4.95 11.94
CA GLY A 425 -2.75 5.66 13.08
C GLY A 425 -3.62 6.87 12.74
N GLY A 426 -4.18 6.90 11.52
CA GLY A 426 -5.06 7.99 11.09
C GLY A 426 -4.38 9.36 11.03
N PRO A 427 -5.12 10.46 11.24
CA PRO A 427 -4.59 11.83 11.17
C PRO A 427 -3.60 12.17 12.30
N SER A 428 -3.52 11.37 13.34
CA SER A 428 -2.58 11.53 14.45
C SER A 428 -1.27 10.77 14.26
N GLY A 429 -1.21 9.90 13.24
CA GLY A 429 -0.09 9.01 13.00
C GLY A 429 0.94 9.53 12.01
N GLY A 430 1.76 8.63 11.48
CA GLY A 430 2.84 8.96 10.58
C GLY A 430 2.81 8.15 9.28
N CYS A 431 3.45 8.68 8.27
CA CYS A 431 3.57 8.08 6.96
C CYS A 431 4.80 7.19 6.87
N LEU A 432 4.64 5.94 6.42
CA LEU A 432 5.69 4.93 6.31
C LEU A 432 5.99 4.62 4.84
N PRO A 433 7.18 4.97 4.32
CA PRO A 433 7.61 4.68 2.94
C PRO A 433 8.04 3.20 2.76
N PRO A 434 8.35 2.75 1.51
CA PRO A 434 8.64 1.35 1.18
C PRO A 434 9.73 0.69 2.02
N ARG A 435 10.74 1.44 2.49
CA ARG A 435 11.82 0.91 3.34
C ARG A 435 11.35 0.35 4.69
N TYR A 436 10.10 0.63 5.08
CA TYR A 436 9.49 0.13 6.31
C TYR A 436 8.48 -1.00 6.09
N LEU A 437 8.41 -1.57 4.87
CA LEU A 437 7.49 -2.68 4.59
C LEU A 437 7.69 -3.88 5.52
N ASP A 438 8.91 -4.16 5.92
CA ASP A 438 9.24 -5.27 6.83
C ASP A 438 9.25 -4.86 8.32
N LEU A 439 8.77 -3.63 8.63
CA LEU A 439 8.62 -3.19 10.00
C LEU A 439 7.47 -3.95 10.68
N PRO A 440 7.70 -4.55 11.86
CA PRO A 440 6.62 -5.10 12.67
C PRO A 440 5.64 -4.01 13.10
N ILE A 441 4.34 -4.27 12.91
CA ILE A 441 3.29 -3.35 13.35
C ILE A 441 3.01 -3.59 14.84
N ASP A 442 3.75 -2.88 15.70
CA ASP A 442 3.54 -2.84 17.14
C ASP A 442 3.80 -1.43 17.71
N TYR A 443 3.48 -1.21 18.97
CA TYR A 443 3.58 0.12 19.57
C TYR A 443 5.01 0.66 19.59
N GLU A 444 5.97 -0.20 19.87
CA GLU A 444 7.38 0.16 20.01
C GLU A 444 8.00 0.48 18.64
N SER A 445 7.86 -0.42 17.69
CA SER A 445 8.44 -0.30 16.35
C SER A 445 7.91 0.92 15.60
N LEU A 446 6.60 1.16 15.65
CA LEU A 446 5.99 2.34 15.02
C LEU A 446 6.48 3.64 15.66
N THR A 447 6.59 3.69 16.99
CA THR A 447 7.08 4.88 17.72
C THR A 447 8.54 5.19 17.35
N GLN A 448 9.40 4.19 17.22
CA GLN A 448 10.81 4.37 16.85
C GLN A 448 11.01 5.04 15.49
N VAL A 449 10.11 4.78 14.54
CA VAL A 449 10.18 5.38 13.20
C VAL A 449 9.44 6.73 13.08
N GLY A 450 8.82 7.20 14.18
CA GLY A 450 8.09 8.47 14.23
C GLY A 450 6.64 8.36 13.77
N SER A 451 6.08 7.15 13.80
CA SER A 451 4.66 6.87 13.56
C SER A 451 3.99 6.42 14.87
N MET A 452 2.74 5.99 14.81
CA MET A 452 2.01 5.43 15.94
C MET A 452 0.95 4.43 15.50
N MET A 453 0.54 3.55 16.40
CA MET A 453 -0.52 2.58 16.14
C MET A 453 -1.87 3.27 15.86
N GLY A 454 -2.18 4.31 16.62
CA GLY A 454 -3.50 4.93 16.59
C GLY A 454 -4.61 3.93 16.91
N SER A 455 -5.81 4.21 16.44
CA SER A 455 -6.98 3.32 16.58
C SER A 455 -6.86 2.05 15.73
N GLY A 456 -6.04 2.05 14.68
CA GLY A 456 -5.86 0.95 13.72
C GLY A 456 -6.22 1.32 12.28
N GLY A 457 -6.40 2.61 12.00
CA GLY A 457 -6.56 3.09 10.62
C GLY A 457 -5.26 2.93 9.83
N MET A 458 -5.35 2.31 8.65
CA MET A 458 -4.25 2.13 7.71
C MET A 458 -4.68 2.55 6.32
N ILE A 459 -4.08 3.62 5.79
CA ILE A 459 -4.39 4.17 4.47
C ILE A 459 -3.19 3.93 3.55
N VAL A 460 -3.37 3.07 2.55
CA VAL A 460 -2.33 2.71 1.58
C VAL A 460 -2.33 3.71 0.42
N MET A 461 -1.14 4.11 -0.03
CA MET A 461 -0.92 5.10 -1.08
C MET A 461 0.01 4.54 -2.16
N ASP A 462 -0.31 4.82 -3.42
CA ASP A 462 0.47 4.46 -4.60
C ASP A 462 1.35 5.63 -5.10
N GLU A 463 2.13 5.40 -6.15
CA GLU A 463 3.01 6.40 -6.75
C GLU A 463 2.30 7.65 -7.27
N LYS A 464 0.98 7.55 -7.51
CA LYS A 464 0.14 8.68 -7.97
C LYS A 464 -0.45 9.51 -6.83
N THR A 465 -0.09 9.24 -5.58
CA THR A 465 -0.53 10.02 -4.43
C THR A 465 0.45 11.16 -4.14
N CYS A 466 -0.03 12.39 -4.06
CA CYS A 466 0.77 13.55 -3.65
C CYS A 466 0.91 13.59 -2.13
N MET A 467 2.15 13.54 -1.63
CA MET A 467 2.39 13.50 -0.17
C MET A 467 2.16 14.86 0.50
N VAL A 468 2.32 15.97 -0.25
CA VAL A 468 2.03 17.32 0.25
C VAL A 468 0.52 17.51 0.42
N ASP A 469 -0.27 17.06 -0.55
CA ASP A 469 -1.73 17.13 -0.49
C ASP A 469 -2.30 16.20 0.59
N MET A 470 -1.72 15.01 0.77
CA MET A 470 -2.08 14.10 1.87
C MET A 470 -1.81 14.71 3.25
N ALA A 471 -0.66 15.38 3.42
CA ALA A 471 -0.35 16.10 4.65
C ALA A 471 -1.36 17.24 4.89
N ARG A 472 -1.73 17.98 3.83
CA ARG A 472 -2.76 19.03 3.87
C ARG A 472 -4.12 18.45 4.26
N PHE A 473 -4.52 17.32 3.68
CA PHE A 473 -5.78 16.64 3.99
C PHE A 473 -5.90 16.27 5.47
N PHE A 474 -4.89 15.59 6.04
CA PHE A 474 -4.91 15.19 7.46
C PHE A 474 -4.88 16.40 8.40
N LEU A 475 -4.08 17.42 8.04
CA LEU A 475 -4.00 18.62 8.86
C LEU A 475 -5.29 19.43 8.81
N ASN A 476 -5.97 19.49 7.64
CA ASN A 476 -7.28 20.13 7.53
C ASN A 476 -8.29 19.45 8.45
N PHE A 477 -8.38 18.12 8.42
CA PHE A 477 -9.25 17.36 9.32
C PHE A 477 -8.97 17.71 10.79
N THR A 478 -7.71 17.66 11.23
CA THR A 478 -7.36 17.93 12.63
C THR A 478 -7.58 19.40 13.04
N GLN A 479 -7.45 20.33 12.10
CA GLN A 479 -7.77 21.73 12.31
C GLN A 479 -9.27 21.94 12.51
N ASP A 480 -10.11 21.30 11.68
CA ASP A 480 -11.57 21.37 11.78
C ASP A 480 -12.07 20.76 13.10
N GLU A 481 -11.42 19.69 13.57
CA GLU A 481 -11.74 18.97 14.80
C GLU A 481 -11.14 19.61 16.07
N SER A 482 -10.40 20.70 15.95
CA SER A 482 -9.83 21.39 17.10
C SER A 482 -10.92 22.00 17.99
N CYS A 483 -10.92 21.65 19.29
CA CYS A 483 -11.85 22.26 20.27
C CYS A 483 -11.61 23.76 20.47
N GLY A 484 -10.50 24.33 19.96
CA GLY A 484 -10.16 25.74 20.07
C GLY A 484 -9.65 26.21 21.44
N LYS A 485 -9.45 25.32 22.42
CA LYS A 485 -9.07 25.69 23.78
C LYS A 485 -7.65 26.24 23.89
N CYS A 486 -6.66 25.54 23.35
CA CYS A 486 -5.27 25.98 23.45
C CYS A 486 -4.78 26.65 22.16
N VAL A 487 -4.02 27.75 22.31
CA VAL A 487 -3.54 28.57 21.18
C VAL A 487 -2.65 27.78 20.21
N PRO A 488 -1.69 26.94 20.65
CA PRO A 488 -0.84 26.20 19.71
C PRO A 488 -1.64 25.35 18.73
N CYS A 489 -2.62 24.59 19.20
CA CYS A 489 -3.52 23.82 18.34
C CYS A 489 -4.39 24.75 17.48
N ARG A 490 -5.19 25.65 18.08
CA ARG A 490 -6.16 26.48 17.36
C ARG A 490 -5.54 27.34 16.27
N ILE A 491 -4.45 28.04 16.55
CA ILE A 491 -3.80 28.96 15.62
C ILE A 491 -2.71 28.27 14.83
N GLY A 492 -1.89 27.43 15.46
CA GLY A 492 -0.75 26.78 14.82
C GLY A 492 -1.17 25.84 13.70
N THR A 493 -2.18 24.99 13.91
CA THR A 493 -2.67 24.08 12.85
C THR A 493 -3.22 24.86 11.67
N LYS A 494 -3.94 25.97 11.91
CA LYS A 494 -4.44 26.83 10.85
C LYS A 494 -3.31 27.45 10.03
N ARG A 495 -2.27 27.95 10.66
CA ARG A 495 -1.09 28.54 9.96
C ARG A 495 -0.34 27.50 9.15
N MET A 496 -0.11 26.30 9.70
CA MET A 496 0.48 25.21 8.94
C MET A 496 -0.38 24.83 7.74
N LEU A 497 -1.72 24.79 7.89
CA LEU A 497 -2.64 24.48 6.80
C LEU A 497 -2.60 25.54 5.70
N GLU A 498 -2.49 26.82 6.05
CA GLU A 498 -2.33 27.90 5.08
C GLU A 498 -1.02 27.75 4.27
N ILE A 499 0.10 27.36 4.92
CA ILE A 499 1.36 27.09 4.25
C ILE A 499 1.22 25.91 3.28
N LEU A 500 0.68 24.76 3.73
CA LEU A 500 0.46 23.60 2.86
C LEU A 500 -0.48 23.93 1.69
N THR A 501 -1.51 24.73 1.93
CA THR A 501 -2.45 25.15 0.89
C THR A 501 -1.75 26.01 -0.17
N ARG A 502 -0.91 26.98 0.23
CA ARG A 502 -0.16 27.77 -0.75
C ARG A 502 0.88 26.93 -1.50
N ILE A 503 1.52 25.94 -0.84
CA ILE A 503 2.44 25.02 -1.51
C ILE A 503 1.70 24.22 -2.60
N THR A 504 0.53 23.65 -2.29
CA THR A 504 -0.26 22.88 -3.27
C THR A 504 -0.87 23.74 -4.37
N LYS A 505 -0.98 25.05 -4.17
CA LYS A 505 -1.41 26.05 -5.18
C LYS A 505 -0.27 26.65 -6.01
N GLY A 506 0.98 26.21 -5.81
CA GLY A 506 2.14 26.76 -6.52
C GLY A 506 2.66 28.10 -5.96
N GLU A 507 2.09 28.56 -4.87
CA GLU A 507 2.44 29.81 -4.19
C GLU A 507 3.46 29.60 -3.05
N GLY A 508 3.97 28.37 -2.89
CA GLY A 508 4.98 28.02 -1.89
C GLY A 508 6.25 28.84 -2.03
N GLN A 509 6.88 29.17 -0.92
CA GLN A 509 8.06 30.03 -0.83
C GLN A 509 9.24 29.27 -0.22
N GLU A 510 10.47 29.70 -0.54
CA GLU A 510 11.68 29.21 0.14
C GLU A 510 11.57 29.46 1.65
N GLY A 511 11.92 28.45 2.45
CA GLY A 511 11.79 28.49 3.91
C GLY A 511 10.46 27.94 4.44
N ASP A 512 9.46 27.67 3.60
CA ASP A 512 8.17 27.09 4.04
C ASP A 512 8.33 25.73 4.72
N ILE A 513 9.27 24.90 4.24
CA ILE A 513 9.51 23.58 4.80
C ILE A 513 10.07 23.71 6.22
N GLU A 514 11.06 24.55 6.42
CA GLU A 514 11.68 24.82 7.73
C GLU A 514 10.67 25.42 8.69
N LEU A 515 9.83 26.32 8.24
CA LEU A 515 8.76 26.91 9.04
C LEU A 515 7.71 25.86 9.45
N LEU A 516 7.34 24.94 8.56
CA LEU A 516 6.45 23.81 8.89
C LEU A 516 7.07 22.88 9.95
N LEU A 517 8.37 22.60 9.87
CA LEU A 517 9.08 21.78 10.84
C LEU A 517 9.12 22.45 12.23
N GLU A 518 9.48 23.74 12.29
CA GLU A 518 9.53 24.52 13.53
C GLU A 518 8.13 24.62 14.18
N MET A 519 7.13 25.05 13.41
CA MET A 519 5.74 25.16 13.88
C MET A 519 5.19 23.81 14.36
N GLY A 520 5.46 22.75 13.59
CA GLY A 520 5.03 21.40 13.94
C GLY A 520 5.58 20.96 15.31
N GLN A 521 6.86 21.23 15.56
CA GLN A 521 7.49 20.90 16.86
C GLN A 521 6.90 21.73 18.00
N VAL A 522 6.73 23.04 17.82
CA VAL A 522 6.11 23.92 18.83
C VAL A 522 4.69 23.47 19.18
N ILE A 523 3.86 23.14 18.16
CA ILE A 523 2.50 22.68 18.40
C ILE A 523 2.50 21.36 19.18
N LYS A 524 3.38 20.44 18.81
CA LYS A 524 3.53 19.14 19.46
C LYS A 524 3.88 19.28 20.94
N ASP A 525 4.83 20.16 21.27
CA ASP A 525 5.36 20.29 22.62
C ASP A 525 4.47 21.14 23.56
N SER A 526 3.66 22.05 22.99
CA SER A 526 2.89 23.03 23.79
C SER A 526 1.37 22.82 23.78
N SER A 527 0.84 21.85 23.00
CA SER A 527 -0.59 21.57 23.00
C SER A 527 -1.06 20.81 24.24
N LEU A 528 -2.28 21.11 24.69
CA LEU A 528 -2.86 20.56 25.92
C LEU A 528 -3.18 19.07 25.85
N CYS A 529 -3.66 18.57 24.72
CA CYS A 529 -4.14 17.18 24.57
C CYS A 529 -3.53 16.47 23.37
N GLY A 530 -3.78 15.15 23.27
CA GLY A 530 -3.26 14.29 22.21
C GLY A 530 -3.59 14.77 20.81
N LEU A 531 -4.78 15.35 20.55
CA LEU A 531 -5.12 15.88 19.23
C LEU A 531 -4.09 16.92 18.77
N GLY A 532 -3.84 17.97 19.55
CA GLY A 532 -2.86 19.00 19.19
C GLY A 532 -1.43 18.48 19.18
N GLN A 533 -1.08 17.57 20.12
CA GLN A 533 0.28 17.00 20.22
C GLN A 533 0.63 16.10 19.02
N THR A 534 -0.36 15.51 18.35
CA THR A 534 -0.14 14.57 17.25
C THR A 534 -0.52 15.11 15.88
N CYS A 535 -1.34 16.15 15.78
CA CYS A 535 -1.77 16.72 14.50
C CYS A 535 -0.63 17.12 13.54
N PRO A 536 0.59 17.52 13.97
CA PRO A 536 1.69 17.78 13.05
C PRO A 536 2.36 16.51 12.48
N ASN A 537 2.13 15.32 13.07
CA ASN A 537 2.85 14.10 12.69
C ASN A 537 2.76 13.75 11.19
N PRO A 538 1.60 13.83 10.51
CA PRO A 538 1.53 13.61 9.06
C PRO A 538 2.43 14.56 8.28
N VAL A 539 2.46 15.85 8.65
CA VAL A 539 3.30 16.86 8.00
C VAL A 539 4.78 16.57 8.23
N LEU A 540 5.17 16.36 9.49
CA LEU A 540 6.55 16.09 9.86
C LEU A 540 7.08 14.80 9.22
N SER A 541 6.27 13.74 9.19
CA SER A 541 6.66 12.45 8.59
C SER A 541 6.73 12.52 7.05
N THR A 542 5.83 13.23 6.39
CA THR A 542 5.88 13.39 4.94
C THR A 542 7.05 14.27 4.52
N ILE A 543 7.38 15.34 5.25
CA ILE A 543 8.60 16.13 5.01
C ILE A 543 9.84 15.25 5.23
N LYS A 544 9.91 14.50 6.32
CA LYS A 544 11.05 13.61 6.63
C LYS A 544 11.34 12.59 5.51
N HIS A 545 10.29 12.06 4.87
CA HIS A 545 10.43 10.95 3.94
C HIS A 545 10.26 11.31 2.46
N PHE A 546 9.60 12.44 2.17
CA PHE A 546 9.24 12.89 0.83
C PHE A 546 9.54 14.39 0.63
N ARG A 547 10.59 14.90 1.29
CA ARG A 547 11.01 16.30 1.21
C ARG A 547 11.13 16.79 -0.24
N GLN A 548 11.62 15.94 -1.14
CA GLN A 548 11.78 16.26 -2.56
C GLN A 548 10.45 16.63 -3.24
N GLU A 549 9.32 16.06 -2.81
CA GLU A 549 8.01 16.46 -3.35
C GLU A 549 7.63 17.88 -2.91
N TYR A 550 7.95 18.26 -1.67
CA TYR A 550 7.75 19.64 -1.20
C TYR A 550 8.62 20.62 -1.98
N GLU A 551 9.89 20.31 -2.18
CA GLU A 551 10.83 21.12 -2.96
C GLU A 551 10.38 21.26 -4.42
N ALA A 552 9.89 20.18 -5.04
CA ALA A 552 9.32 20.22 -6.38
C ALA A 552 8.09 21.16 -6.47
N HIS A 553 7.20 21.14 -5.48
CA HIS A 553 6.07 22.04 -5.42
C HIS A 553 6.50 23.52 -5.24
N ILE A 554 7.53 23.78 -4.43
CA ILE A 554 7.98 25.14 -4.09
C ILE A 554 8.87 25.70 -5.19
N ARG A 555 9.91 24.97 -5.62
CA ARG A 555 10.94 25.46 -6.56
C ARG A 555 10.54 25.26 -8.01
N ASP A 556 10.16 24.01 -8.33
CA ASP A 556 9.89 23.61 -9.72
C ASP A 556 8.46 23.92 -10.14
N LYS A 557 7.61 24.36 -9.21
CA LYS A 557 6.18 24.60 -9.43
C LYS A 557 5.49 23.41 -10.08
N GLN A 558 5.78 22.21 -9.57
CA GLN A 558 5.26 20.96 -10.10
C GLN A 558 4.79 20.03 -9.00
N CYS A 559 3.68 19.33 -9.25
CA CYS A 559 3.25 18.17 -8.48
C CYS A 559 3.73 16.88 -9.16
N PRO A 560 4.73 16.14 -8.62
CA PRO A 560 5.22 14.92 -9.25
C PRO A 560 4.13 13.83 -9.41
N ALA A 561 3.16 13.78 -8.51
CA ALA A 561 2.03 12.86 -8.57
C ALA A 561 0.90 13.29 -9.54
N GLY A 562 0.93 14.53 -10.03
CA GLY A 562 -0.09 15.06 -10.94
C GLY A 562 -1.46 15.26 -10.31
N ILE A 563 -1.53 15.59 -9.01
CA ILE A 563 -2.77 15.74 -8.25
C ILE A 563 -3.12 17.21 -7.99
N CYS A 564 -2.14 18.05 -7.67
CA CYS A 564 -2.39 19.45 -7.34
C CYS A 564 -2.70 20.23 -8.62
N GLU A 565 -3.97 20.62 -8.81
CA GLU A 565 -4.47 21.23 -10.06
C GLU A 565 -3.67 22.44 -10.52
N ALA A 566 -3.28 23.31 -9.60
CA ALA A 566 -2.49 24.50 -9.92
C ALA A 566 -1.04 24.21 -10.35
N LEU A 567 -0.57 22.96 -10.16
CA LEU A 567 0.80 22.51 -10.45
C LEU A 567 0.82 21.38 -11.47
N THR A 568 -0.30 21.12 -12.13
CA THR A 568 -0.47 20.02 -13.09
C THR A 568 -1.10 20.57 -14.36
N PHE A 569 -0.37 20.48 -15.48
CA PHE A 569 -0.90 20.89 -16.79
C PHE A 569 -1.72 19.73 -17.39
N ALA A 570 -1.05 18.74 -17.93
CA ALA A 570 -1.69 17.55 -18.48
C ALA A 570 -1.03 16.27 -17.93
N PRO A 571 -1.77 15.15 -17.72
CA PRO A 571 -1.19 13.90 -17.24
C PRO A 571 -0.04 13.38 -18.09
N CYS A 572 -0.11 13.52 -19.41
CA CYS A 572 0.93 13.13 -20.35
C CYS A 572 2.23 13.96 -20.20
N GLU A 573 2.11 15.24 -19.92
CA GLU A 573 3.25 16.12 -19.68
C GLU A 573 3.87 15.86 -18.30
N ASN A 574 3.02 15.71 -17.31
CA ASN A 574 3.45 15.47 -15.93
C ASN A 574 4.24 14.16 -15.75
N THR A 575 3.83 13.11 -16.46
CA THR A 575 4.50 11.80 -16.38
C THR A 575 5.75 11.72 -17.27
N CYS A 576 5.92 12.65 -18.20
CA CYS A 576 7.08 12.70 -19.07
C CYS A 576 8.34 13.12 -18.28
N PRO A 577 9.43 12.31 -18.22
CA PRO A 577 10.62 12.68 -17.46
C PRO A 577 11.26 14.02 -17.89
N VAL A 578 11.11 14.40 -19.17
CA VAL A 578 11.64 15.66 -19.73
C VAL A 578 10.54 16.72 -19.89
N ARG A 579 9.33 16.48 -19.39
CA ARG A 579 8.18 17.41 -19.43
C ARG A 579 7.93 17.98 -20.82
N CYS A 580 7.89 17.12 -21.82
CA CYS A 580 7.58 17.51 -23.17
C CYS A 580 6.10 17.92 -23.26
N ASP A 581 5.83 19.14 -23.74
CA ASP A 581 4.46 19.65 -23.91
C ASP A 581 3.72 18.87 -25.01
N ALA A 582 3.15 17.71 -24.59
CA ALA A 582 2.46 16.81 -25.50
C ALA A 582 1.16 17.42 -26.04
N VAL A 583 0.48 18.23 -25.25
CA VAL A 583 -0.76 18.90 -25.63
C VAL A 583 -0.48 19.94 -26.70
N GLY A 584 0.54 20.79 -26.47
CA GLY A 584 0.93 21.87 -27.38
C GLY A 584 1.37 21.34 -28.73
N TYR A 585 2.33 20.39 -28.79
CA TYR A 585 2.80 19.90 -30.08
C TYR A 585 1.75 19.04 -30.82
N THR A 586 0.86 18.34 -30.13
CA THR A 586 -0.24 17.63 -30.75
C THR A 586 -1.22 18.59 -31.40
N ALA A 587 -1.55 19.70 -30.73
CA ALA A 587 -2.38 20.77 -31.28
C ALA A 587 -1.73 21.45 -32.52
N LEU A 588 -0.42 21.71 -32.45
CA LEU A 588 0.33 22.27 -33.59
C LEU A 588 0.37 21.32 -34.78
N ILE A 589 0.54 20.00 -34.54
CA ILE A 589 0.47 18.99 -35.61
C ILE A 589 -0.94 18.96 -36.24
N SER A 590 -1.99 18.99 -35.43
CA SER A 590 -3.37 19.07 -35.91
C SER A 590 -3.60 20.33 -36.78
N ALA A 591 -3.00 21.44 -36.41
CA ALA A 591 -3.02 22.69 -37.17
C ALA A 591 -2.04 22.71 -38.37
N ARG A 592 -1.34 21.61 -38.67
CA ARG A 592 -0.32 21.48 -39.74
C ARG A 592 0.89 22.39 -39.58
N ARG A 593 1.18 22.84 -38.34
CA ARG A 593 2.34 23.69 -37.98
C ARG A 593 3.49 22.81 -37.49
N TYR A 594 4.01 21.95 -38.35
CA TYR A 594 4.90 20.86 -37.98
C TYR A 594 6.27 21.32 -37.48
N ASP A 595 6.83 22.41 -38.09
CA ASP A 595 8.12 22.97 -37.66
C ASP A 595 8.02 23.59 -36.28
N GLU A 596 6.90 24.23 -35.95
CA GLU A 596 6.66 24.79 -34.63
C GLU A 596 6.39 23.67 -33.59
N ALA A 597 5.73 22.59 -33.98
CA ALA A 597 5.56 21.43 -33.12
C ALA A 597 6.92 20.83 -32.74
N LEU A 598 7.84 20.66 -33.70
CA LEU A 598 9.17 20.13 -33.43
C LEU A 598 10.01 21.10 -32.57
N ASN A 599 9.92 22.40 -32.82
CA ASN A 599 10.58 23.40 -32.00
C ASN A 599 10.08 23.37 -30.56
N LEU A 600 8.77 23.20 -30.34
CA LEU A 600 8.18 23.06 -29.02
C LEU A 600 8.69 21.79 -28.29
N ILE A 601 8.77 20.66 -29.00
CA ILE A 601 9.35 19.42 -28.47
C ILE A 601 10.80 19.66 -28.02
N ARG A 602 11.60 20.33 -28.84
CA ARG A 602 13.02 20.61 -28.61
C ARG A 602 13.30 21.58 -27.46
N LEU A 603 12.31 22.31 -26.95
CA LEU A 603 12.53 23.13 -25.75
C LEU A 603 13.02 22.28 -24.56
N THR A 604 12.56 21.05 -24.43
CA THR A 604 12.91 20.13 -23.35
C THR A 604 13.54 18.82 -23.82
N ASN A 605 13.33 18.42 -25.08
CA ASN A 605 13.78 17.13 -25.63
C ASN A 605 14.48 17.30 -26.98
N PRO A 606 15.82 17.48 -27.03
CA PRO A 606 16.57 17.60 -28.27
C PRO A 606 16.63 16.30 -29.09
N LEU A 607 16.34 15.15 -28.48
CA LEU A 607 16.38 13.82 -29.07
C LEU A 607 14.99 13.39 -29.58
N ALA A 608 14.31 14.27 -30.31
CA ALA A 608 12.91 14.07 -30.72
C ALA A 608 12.70 12.87 -31.63
N GLY A 609 13.59 12.67 -32.59
CA GLY A 609 13.55 11.56 -33.55
C GLY A 609 13.81 10.21 -32.87
N ILE A 610 14.78 10.19 -31.93
CA ILE A 610 15.14 9.05 -31.11
C ILE A 610 13.98 8.69 -30.16
N CYS A 611 13.50 9.66 -29.37
CA CYS A 611 12.39 9.41 -28.43
C CYS A 611 11.07 9.04 -29.12
N GLY A 612 10.87 9.45 -30.38
CA GLY A 612 9.73 9.00 -31.17
C GLY A 612 9.76 7.50 -31.55
N ARG A 613 10.89 6.79 -31.29
CA ARG A 613 11.13 5.39 -31.64
C ARG A 613 11.52 4.50 -30.47
N ALA A 614 12.22 5.06 -29.49
CA ALA A 614 12.83 4.29 -28.41
C ALA A 614 12.36 4.74 -26.99
N CYS A 615 11.15 5.27 -26.88
CA CYS A 615 10.53 5.63 -25.61
C CYS A 615 9.54 4.55 -25.14
N ASN A 616 9.43 4.29 -23.86
CA ASN A 616 8.45 3.38 -23.25
C ASN A 616 7.06 4.02 -23.00
N HIS A 617 6.80 5.16 -23.58
CA HIS A 617 5.50 5.87 -23.68
C HIS A 617 4.75 6.09 -22.35
N PRO A 618 5.37 6.61 -21.29
CA PRO A 618 4.65 6.84 -20.03
C PRO A 618 3.50 7.85 -20.20
N CYS A 619 3.62 8.79 -21.15
CA CYS A 619 2.58 9.75 -21.48
C CYS A 619 1.30 9.09 -22.03
N GLU A 620 1.41 8.03 -22.83
CA GLU A 620 0.28 7.29 -23.40
C GLU A 620 -0.41 6.45 -22.32
N LYS A 621 0.35 5.79 -21.43
CA LYS A 621 -0.19 5.06 -20.27
C LYS A 621 -1.01 5.95 -19.32
N MET A 622 -0.74 7.25 -19.31
CA MET A 622 -1.43 8.24 -18.46
C MET A 622 -2.46 9.08 -19.23
N CYS A 623 -2.65 8.83 -20.52
CA CYS A 623 -3.57 9.58 -21.34
C CYS A 623 -5.01 9.35 -20.88
N LYS A 624 -5.74 10.45 -20.57
CA LYS A 624 -7.16 10.38 -20.17
C LYS A 624 -8.06 9.80 -21.27
N ARG A 625 -7.67 9.91 -22.53
CA ARG A 625 -8.40 9.32 -23.62
C ARG A 625 -8.47 7.79 -23.51
N GLY A 626 -7.39 7.15 -23.02
CA GLY A 626 -7.34 5.70 -22.77
C GLY A 626 -8.29 5.19 -21.68
N GLU A 627 -9.01 6.08 -20.98
CA GLU A 627 -10.10 5.70 -20.05
C GLU A 627 -11.44 5.50 -20.82
N ILE A 628 -11.54 6.01 -22.06
CA ILE A 628 -12.75 5.98 -22.90
C ILE A 628 -12.61 4.96 -24.02
N ASP A 629 -11.48 5.01 -24.75
CA ASP A 629 -11.15 4.12 -25.87
C ASP A 629 -9.63 3.86 -25.92
N GLU A 630 -8.89 4.39 -26.89
CA GLU A 630 -7.44 4.26 -27.01
C GLU A 630 -6.71 5.57 -26.64
N PRO A 631 -5.51 5.50 -26.03
CA PRO A 631 -4.71 6.68 -25.80
C PRO A 631 -4.32 7.35 -27.11
N ILE A 632 -4.11 8.67 -27.09
CA ILE A 632 -3.53 9.39 -28.22
C ILE A 632 -2.11 8.85 -28.46
N ALA A 633 -1.79 8.54 -29.74
CA ALA A 633 -0.47 8.05 -30.14
C ALA A 633 0.60 9.16 -30.11
N ILE A 634 0.89 9.64 -28.89
CA ILE A 634 1.74 10.82 -28.59
C ILE A 634 3.16 10.65 -29.12
N SER A 635 3.73 9.44 -28.96
CA SER A 635 5.08 9.12 -29.43
C SER A 635 5.15 9.09 -30.96
N SER A 636 4.15 8.52 -31.62
CA SER A 636 4.07 8.48 -33.08
C SER A 636 3.92 9.87 -33.68
N LEU A 637 3.16 10.77 -33.03
CA LEU A 637 3.05 12.18 -33.45
C LEU A 637 4.39 12.92 -33.28
N LYS A 638 5.13 12.66 -32.21
CA LYS A 638 6.48 13.18 -32.00
C LYS A 638 7.42 12.70 -33.12
N ARG A 639 7.40 11.41 -33.43
CA ARG A 639 8.14 10.80 -34.54
C ARG A 639 7.81 11.46 -35.86
N PHE A 640 6.53 11.68 -36.14
CA PHE A 640 6.07 12.33 -37.35
C PHE A 640 6.70 13.75 -37.50
N ALA A 641 6.67 14.57 -36.44
CA ALA A 641 7.22 15.91 -36.50
C ALA A 641 8.74 15.93 -36.77
N ALA A 642 9.49 15.01 -36.13
CA ALA A 642 10.93 14.88 -36.37
C ALA A 642 11.25 14.36 -37.78
N ASP A 643 10.50 13.36 -38.26
CA ASP A 643 10.67 12.81 -39.61
C ASP A 643 10.28 13.82 -40.70
N TRP A 644 9.30 14.70 -40.43
CA TRP A 644 8.91 15.77 -41.34
C TRP A 644 10.07 16.69 -41.63
N GLU A 645 10.74 17.27 -40.62
CA GLU A 645 11.91 18.17 -40.81
C GLU A 645 13.02 17.47 -41.61
N ARG A 646 13.33 16.22 -41.27
CA ARG A 646 14.35 15.44 -41.97
C ARG A 646 14.00 15.22 -43.44
N ARG A 647 12.75 14.94 -43.77
CA ARG A 647 12.27 14.76 -45.16
C ARG A 647 12.33 16.06 -45.94
N MET A 648 12.07 17.20 -45.30
CA MET A 648 12.17 18.50 -45.93
C MET A 648 13.64 18.93 -46.15
N GLY A 649 14.62 18.23 -45.56
CA GLY A 649 16.04 18.52 -45.71
C GLY A 649 16.46 19.87 -45.15
N LYS A 650 15.68 20.44 -44.24
CA LYS A 650 15.91 21.78 -43.67
C LYS A 650 15.90 21.70 -42.14
N MET A 651 17.08 21.45 -41.57
CA MET A 651 17.26 21.44 -40.13
C MET A 651 17.02 22.84 -39.54
N ALA A 652 16.28 22.93 -38.45
CA ALA A 652 16.02 24.18 -37.76
C ALA A 652 17.35 24.87 -37.30
N PRO A 653 17.45 26.20 -37.38
CA PRO A 653 18.63 26.89 -36.88
C PRO A 653 18.75 26.78 -35.33
N PRO A 654 19.98 26.89 -34.80
CA PRO A 654 20.17 26.84 -33.34
C PRO A 654 19.51 28.03 -32.64
N THR A 655 18.96 27.75 -31.47
CA THR A 655 18.33 28.75 -30.58
C THR A 655 19.15 28.93 -29.32
N PHE A 656 19.66 30.13 -29.08
CA PHE A 656 20.42 30.45 -27.87
C PHE A 656 19.55 31.26 -26.88
N LEU A 657 19.60 30.92 -25.62
CA LEU A 657 18.87 31.59 -24.53
C LEU A 657 19.69 32.74 -23.93
N GLU A 658 21.01 32.62 -23.95
CA GLU A 658 21.95 33.55 -23.35
C GLU A 658 23.08 33.86 -24.35
N ARG A 659 23.82 34.93 -24.08
CA ARG A 659 25.03 35.29 -24.86
C ARG A 659 26.13 34.26 -24.65
N SER A 660 27.05 34.14 -25.62
CA SER A 660 28.22 33.26 -25.52
C SER A 660 29.06 33.59 -24.27
N LYS A 661 29.51 32.52 -23.61
CA LYS A 661 30.34 32.54 -22.39
C LYS A 661 31.74 32.06 -22.71
N GLU A 662 32.69 32.40 -21.85
CA GLU A 662 34.07 31.95 -22.00
C GLU A 662 34.35 30.63 -21.26
N GLU A 663 33.53 30.31 -20.24
CA GLU A 663 33.69 29.13 -19.41
C GLU A 663 33.37 27.88 -20.20
N ARG A 664 34.39 27.04 -20.40
CA ARG A 664 34.28 25.75 -21.10
C ARG A 664 33.82 24.63 -20.17
N VAL A 665 32.92 23.80 -20.64
CA VAL A 665 32.44 22.62 -19.92
C VAL A 665 32.85 21.35 -20.65
N ALA A 666 33.41 20.38 -19.92
CA ALA A 666 33.70 19.06 -20.44
C ALA A 666 32.56 18.09 -20.04
N ILE A 667 32.18 17.20 -20.96
CA ILE A 667 31.25 16.13 -20.71
C ILE A 667 31.94 14.80 -21.08
N VAL A 668 31.87 13.81 -20.21
CA VAL A 668 32.44 12.48 -20.45
C VAL A 668 31.30 11.49 -20.73
N GLY A 669 31.19 11.11 -22.00
CA GLY A 669 30.16 10.24 -22.54
C GLY A 669 29.16 10.95 -23.44
N ALA A 670 29.04 10.49 -24.70
CA ALA A 670 28.08 10.98 -25.71
C ALA A 670 26.78 10.17 -25.75
N GLY A 671 26.39 9.58 -24.64
CA GLY A 671 25.08 8.94 -24.48
C GLY A 671 23.96 9.96 -24.29
N PRO A 672 22.67 9.53 -24.11
CA PRO A 672 21.54 10.44 -24.02
C PRO A 672 21.68 11.48 -22.90
N ALA A 673 22.27 11.13 -21.75
CA ALA A 673 22.50 12.06 -20.65
C ALA A 673 23.50 13.17 -21.03
N GLY A 674 24.65 12.80 -21.62
CA GLY A 674 25.66 13.75 -22.04
C GLY A 674 25.20 14.65 -23.19
N LEU A 675 24.53 14.11 -24.17
CA LEU A 675 23.96 14.85 -25.31
C LEU A 675 22.89 15.85 -24.85
N ASN A 676 22.00 15.46 -23.93
CA ASN A 676 20.98 16.35 -23.40
C ASN A 676 21.60 17.49 -22.56
N ALA A 677 22.58 17.16 -21.70
CA ALA A 677 23.31 18.17 -20.91
C ALA A 677 24.03 19.15 -21.82
N ALA A 678 24.73 18.66 -22.86
CA ALA A 678 25.43 19.47 -23.83
C ALA A 678 24.49 20.46 -24.54
N TYR A 679 23.32 20.01 -24.98
CA TYR A 679 22.31 20.83 -25.61
C TYR A 679 21.87 22.00 -24.70
N HIS A 680 21.50 21.70 -23.48
CA HIS A 680 21.04 22.73 -22.56
C HIS A 680 22.13 23.70 -22.12
N LEU A 681 23.37 23.26 -21.98
CA LEU A 681 24.50 24.12 -21.70
C LEU A 681 24.86 24.99 -22.91
N GLY A 682 24.90 24.40 -24.11
CA GLY A 682 25.18 25.11 -25.33
C GLY A 682 24.16 26.22 -25.62
N ARG A 683 22.87 25.94 -25.42
CA ARG A 683 21.81 26.97 -25.51
C ARG A 683 22.00 28.12 -24.53
N ARG A 684 22.61 27.89 -23.36
CA ARG A 684 22.97 28.91 -22.39
C ARG A 684 24.30 29.61 -22.68
N GLY A 685 24.87 29.33 -23.84
CA GLY A 685 26.08 30.01 -24.35
C GLY A 685 27.41 29.41 -23.90
N TYR A 686 27.42 28.29 -23.15
CA TYR A 686 28.66 27.63 -22.76
C TYR A 686 29.26 26.84 -23.93
N PRO A 687 30.56 26.98 -24.22
CA PRO A 687 31.25 26.04 -25.12
C PRO A 687 31.39 24.67 -24.46
N VAL A 688 30.88 23.65 -25.11
CA VAL A 688 30.85 22.29 -24.56
C VAL A 688 31.68 21.35 -25.43
N THR A 689 32.54 20.53 -24.80
CA THR A 689 33.22 19.42 -25.47
C THR A 689 32.81 18.11 -24.83
N ILE A 690 32.27 17.20 -25.64
CA ILE A 690 31.96 15.82 -25.20
C ILE A 690 33.10 14.91 -25.59
N PHE A 691 33.60 14.13 -24.65
CA PHE A 691 34.62 13.08 -24.84
C PHE A 691 33.92 11.73 -24.82
N GLU A 692 34.02 10.98 -25.93
CA GLU A 692 33.35 9.68 -26.10
C GLU A 692 34.36 8.57 -26.33
N ALA A 693 34.28 7.52 -25.55
CA ALA A 693 35.19 6.37 -25.65
C ALA A 693 34.99 5.54 -26.92
N LEU A 694 33.76 5.44 -27.42
CA LEU A 694 33.38 4.70 -28.62
C LEU A 694 33.70 5.52 -29.91
N PRO A 695 33.77 4.84 -31.06
CA PRO A 695 33.97 5.54 -32.36
C PRO A 695 32.72 6.30 -32.82
N VAL A 696 31.58 6.15 -32.17
CA VAL A 696 30.28 6.73 -32.54
C VAL A 696 29.64 7.40 -31.33
N ALA A 697 28.92 8.52 -31.57
CA ALA A 697 28.10 9.17 -30.58
C ALA A 697 26.74 8.44 -30.44
N GLY A 698 26.09 8.62 -29.29
CA GLY A 698 24.78 8.06 -28.98
C GLY A 698 24.77 7.10 -27.80
N GLY A 699 25.96 6.57 -27.39
CA GLY A 699 26.06 5.60 -26.29
C GLY A 699 25.16 4.39 -26.54
N MET A 700 24.40 3.93 -25.53
CA MET A 700 23.49 2.77 -25.67
C MET A 700 22.40 2.94 -26.74
N LEU A 701 22.04 4.17 -27.15
CA LEU A 701 21.15 4.38 -28.29
C LEU A 701 21.77 3.88 -29.60
N ALA A 702 23.08 4.06 -29.76
CA ALA A 702 23.83 3.65 -30.96
C ALA A 702 24.31 2.20 -30.91
N VAL A 703 24.70 1.70 -29.72
CA VAL A 703 25.34 0.36 -29.62
C VAL A 703 24.45 -0.69 -28.94
N GLY A 704 23.42 -0.29 -28.19
CA GLY A 704 22.51 -1.20 -27.49
C GLY A 704 21.22 -1.47 -28.25
N ILE A 705 20.66 -0.46 -28.91
CA ILE A 705 19.41 -0.58 -29.65
C ILE A 705 19.71 -1.02 -31.11
N PRO A 706 19.07 -2.08 -31.61
CA PRO A 706 19.26 -2.52 -33.00
C PRO A 706 18.87 -1.48 -34.05
N ALA A 707 19.59 -1.45 -35.18
CA ALA A 707 19.34 -0.47 -36.24
C ALA A 707 17.93 -0.60 -36.89
N PHE A 708 17.28 -1.76 -36.80
CA PHE A 708 15.93 -1.96 -37.31
C PHE A 708 14.87 -1.28 -36.43
N ARG A 709 15.15 -1.06 -35.13
CA ARG A 709 14.29 -0.26 -34.21
C ARG A 709 14.67 1.22 -34.26
N LEU A 710 15.98 1.53 -34.17
CA LEU A 710 16.50 2.89 -34.16
C LEU A 710 17.58 3.05 -35.26
N PRO A 711 17.19 3.47 -36.47
CA PRO A 711 18.14 3.67 -37.56
C PRO A 711 19.24 4.67 -37.22
N ARG A 712 20.47 4.42 -37.65
CA ARG A 712 21.64 5.25 -37.30
C ARG A 712 21.50 6.69 -37.77
N GLU A 713 20.96 6.89 -38.95
CA GLU A 713 20.70 8.23 -39.52
C GLU A 713 19.78 9.10 -38.65
N ILE A 714 18.94 8.50 -37.78
CA ILE A 714 18.11 9.25 -36.85
C ILE A 714 18.94 9.75 -35.68
N ILE A 715 19.83 8.91 -35.17
CA ILE A 715 20.77 9.29 -34.10
C ILE A 715 21.68 10.40 -34.60
N ASP A 716 22.27 10.21 -35.77
CA ASP A 716 23.20 11.19 -36.37
C ASP A 716 22.51 12.53 -36.60
N TYR A 717 21.26 12.53 -37.03
CA TYR A 717 20.48 13.77 -37.26
C TYR A 717 20.23 14.54 -35.97
N ASP A 718 19.74 13.85 -34.91
CA ASP A 718 19.53 14.51 -33.61
C ASP A 718 20.86 14.98 -32.98
N VAL A 719 21.94 14.20 -33.11
CA VAL A 719 23.29 14.61 -32.66
C VAL A 719 23.80 15.86 -33.44
N GLN A 720 23.63 15.88 -34.77
CA GLN A 720 24.01 17.02 -35.59
C GLN A 720 23.25 18.30 -35.19
N PHE A 721 21.95 18.18 -34.88
CA PHE A 721 21.16 19.29 -34.36
C PHE A 721 21.73 19.81 -33.02
N ILE A 722 22.13 18.93 -32.11
CA ILE A 722 22.74 19.32 -30.84
C ILE A 722 24.08 20.04 -31.08
N CYS A 723 24.92 19.55 -31.99
CA CYS A 723 26.22 20.13 -32.30
C CYS A 723 26.14 21.56 -32.82
N GLN A 724 25.02 22.01 -33.42
CA GLN A 724 24.82 23.40 -33.83
C GLN A 724 24.84 24.39 -32.65
N HIS A 725 24.66 23.92 -31.41
CA HIS A 725 24.57 24.72 -30.20
C HIS A 725 25.90 24.87 -29.46
N ASN A 726 27.00 25.13 -30.19
CA ASN A 726 28.34 25.28 -29.61
C ASN A 726 28.84 24.01 -28.86
N VAL A 727 28.52 22.84 -29.42
CA VAL A 727 28.89 21.52 -28.87
C VAL A 727 29.84 20.82 -29.84
N GLU A 728 31.02 20.43 -29.36
CA GLU A 728 32.02 19.59 -30.06
C GLU A 728 31.98 18.18 -29.47
N ILE A 729 32.03 17.13 -30.31
CA ILE A 729 32.16 15.73 -29.87
C ILE A 729 33.49 15.18 -30.35
N ARG A 730 34.24 14.58 -29.42
CA ARG A 730 35.55 13.91 -29.69
C ARG A 730 35.37 12.43 -29.36
N THR A 731 35.27 11.59 -30.39
CA THR A 731 35.21 10.16 -30.29
C THR A 731 36.57 9.52 -30.09
N ASN A 732 36.61 8.21 -29.67
CA ASN A 732 37.85 7.47 -29.37
C ASN A 732 38.69 8.15 -28.27
N GLN A 733 38.07 8.76 -27.29
CA GLN A 733 38.67 9.43 -26.15
C GLN A 733 38.10 8.86 -24.84
N ALA A 734 38.83 7.94 -24.23
CA ALA A 734 38.37 7.22 -23.03
C ALA A 734 38.98 7.82 -21.76
N LEU A 735 38.12 8.15 -20.78
CA LEU A 735 38.57 8.57 -19.45
C LEU A 735 39.36 7.42 -18.76
N GLY A 736 40.49 7.81 -18.12
CA GLY A 736 41.40 6.87 -17.44
C GLY A 736 42.40 6.17 -18.36
N LYS A 737 42.19 6.26 -19.69
CA LYS A 737 43.12 5.73 -20.70
C LYS A 737 43.79 6.84 -21.50
N ASP A 738 43.01 7.71 -22.12
CA ASP A 738 43.51 8.76 -23.02
C ASP A 738 43.66 10.11 -22.30
N PHE A 739 42.92 10.35 -21.24
CA PHE A 739 42.93 11.54 -20.37
C PHE A 739 42.40 11.24 -18.97
N THR A 740 42.68 12.13 -18.02
CA THR A 740 42.14 12.16 -16.67
C THR A 740 41.27 13.40 -16.46
N ILE A 741 40.52 13.47 -15.35
CA ILE A 741 39.74 14.66 -14.97
C ILE A 741 40.66 15.86 -14.76
N ASP A 742 41.83 15.66 -14.12
CA ASP A 742 42.85 16.70 -13.90
C ASP A 742 43.39 17.24 -15.22
N ASP A 743 43.54 16.41 -16.25
CA ASP A 743 43.94 16.85 -17.57
C ASP A 743 42.92 17.82 -18.19
N LEU A 744 41.61 17.54 -18.03
CA LEU A 744 40.57 18.43 -18.50
C LEU A 744 40.57 19.76 -17.75
N LEU A 745 40.74 19.75 -16.43
CA LEU A 745 40.84 20.97 -15.61
C LEU A 745 42.07 21.78 -16.01
N ARG A 746 43.23 21.15 -16.25
CA ARG A 746 44.45 21.79 -16.73
C ARG A 746 44.30 22.38 -18.15
N GLN A 747 43.46 21.77 -18.99
CA GLN A 747 43.10 22.32 -20.32
C GLN A 747 42.14 23.52 -20.26
N GLY A 748 41.70 23.94 -19.06
CA GLY A 748 40.89 25.11 -18.82
C GLY A 748 39.39 24.86 -18.80
N TYR A 749 38.93 23.61 -18.78
CA TYR A 749 37.52 23.30 -18.49
C TYR A 749 37.19 23.68 -17.05
N LYS A 750 36.06 24.36 -16.84
CA LYS A 750 35.67 24.87 -15.52
C LYS A 750 34.79 23.87 -14.74
N SER A 751 34.21 22.94 -15.46
CA SER A 751 33.39 21.86 -14.89
C SER A 751 33.46 20.60 -15.77
N VAL A 752 33.33 19.44 -15.15
CA VAL A 752 33.28 18.14 -15.82
C VAL A 752 31.99 17.45 -15.45
N PHE A 753 31.17 17.08 -16.42
CA PHE A 753 29.95 16.28 -16.22
C PHE A 753 30.21 14.84 -16.62
N LEU A 754 30.01 13.91 -15.67
CA LEU A 754 30.25 12.49 -15.89
C LEU A 754 28.95 11.79 -16.32
N ALA A 755 28.90 11.33 -17.58
CA ALA A 755 27.76 10.66 -18.21
C ALA A 755 28.15 9.28 -18.78
N LEU A 756 28.89 8.49 -17.98
CA LEU A 756 29.56 7.25 -18.40
C LEU A 756 28.61 6.11 -18.80
N GLY A 757 27.37 6.15 -18.35
CA GLY A 757 26.37 5.10 -18.59
C GLY A 757 26.65 3.79 -17.83
N ALA A 758 26.09 2.69 -18.33
CA ALA A 758 26.26 1.34 -17.77
C ALA A 758 26.45 0.35 -18.91
N HIS A 759 27.71 -0.04 -19.14
CA HIS A 759 28.11 -0.92 -20.25
C HIS A 759 28.54 -2.33 -19.78
N GLY A 760 28.63 -2.57 -18.47
CA GLY A 760 29.04 -3.84 -17.91
C GLY A 760 27.90 -4.86 -17.90
N ASN A 761 28.26 -6.11 -18.13
CA ASN A 761 27.36 -7.25 -18.15
C ASN A 761 27.37 -7.96 -16.78
N PRO A 762 26.26 -7.97 -16.02
CA PRO A 762 26.15 -8.82 -14.85
C PRO A 762 26.18 -10.29 -15.25
N ARG A 763 26.83 -11.12 -14.40
CA ARG A 763 26.93 -12.57 -14.61
C ARG A 763 25.68 -13.28 -14.07
N LEU A 764 25.36 -14.45 -14.67
CA LEU A 764 24.33 -15.36 -14.15
C LEU A 764 24.78 -16.03 -12.84
N ASN A 765 26.10 -16.15 -12.64
CA ASN A 765 26.74 -16.86 -11.52
C ASN A 765 26.36 -18.35 -11.47
N ILE A 766 26.29 -19.00 -12.62
CA ILE A 766 26.04 -20.43 -12.75
C ILE A 766 27.27 -21.14 -13.39
N PRO A 767 27.52 -22.42 -13.09
CA PRO A 767 28.62 -23.16 -13.69
C PRO A 767 28.50 -23.20 -15.22
N GLY A 768 29.63 -23.09 -15.90
CA GLY A 768 29.73 -23.14 -17.36
C GLY A 768 29.53 -21.79 -18.08
N GLU A 769 29.33 -20.72 -17.36
CA GLU A 769 29.05 -19.36 -17.91
C GLU A 769 30.20 -18.78 -18.75
N ASP A 770 31.43 -19.26 -18.53
CA ASP A 770 32.61 -18.83 -19.29
C ASP A 770 32.86 -19.66 -20.59
N ALA A 771 31.92 -20.52 -20.98
CA ALA A 771 32.04 -21.37 -22.16
C ALA A 771 31.95 -20.58 -23.47
N LYS A 772 32.66 -21.05 -24.49
CA LYS A 772 32.51 -20.50 -25.85
C LYS A 772 31.08 -20.74 -26.36
N GLY A 773 30.40 -19.68 -26.76
CA GLY A 773 28.98 -19.70 -27.15
C GLY A 773 28.09 -19.01 -26.10
N VAL A 774 28.65 -18.58 -24.95
CA VAL A 774 27.99 -17.64 -24.06
C VAL A 774 28.39 -16.22 -24.48
N LEU A 775 27.44 -15.42 -24.91
CA LEU A 775 27.63 -14.06 -25.43
C LEU A 775 26.90 -13.07 -24.50
N PRO A 776 27.65 -12.32 -23.64
CA PRO A 776 26.99 -11.30 -22.79
C PRO A 776 26.19 -10.31 -23.65
N GLY A 777 24.94 -10.07 -23.32
CA GLY A 777 23.99 -9.46 -24.24
C GLY A 777 24.31 -8.02 -24.63
N VAL A 778 24.76 -7.17 -23.69
CA VAL A 778 25.22 -5.80 -24.02
C VAL A 778 26.42 -5.82 -24.97
N ASP A 779 27.38 -6.72 -24.73
CA ASP A 779 28.55 -6.88 -25.59
C ASP A 779 28.17 -7.44 -26.96
N PHE A 780 27.28 -8.44 -26.99
CA PHE A 780 26.69 -8.98 -28.21
C PHE A 780 26.06 -7.87 -29.08
N LEU A 781 25.16 -7.10 -28.54
CA LEU A 781 24.48 -6.00 -29.28
C LEU A 781 25.47 -4.93 -29.72
N ARG A 782 26.41 -4.54 -28.84
CA ARG A 782 27.44 -3.55 -29.15
C ARG A 782 28.28 -3.96 -30.33
N ARG A 783 28.79 -5.19 -30.34
CA ARG A 783 29.65 -5.71 -31.41
C ARG A 783 28.88 -5.76 -32.74
N VAL A 784 27.67 -6.28 -32.74
CA VAL A 784 26.82 -6.33 -33.93
C VAL A 784 26.51 -4.91 -34.46
N ASN A 785 26.16 -4.00 -33.58
CA ASN A 785 25.81 -2.63 -33.93
C ASN A 785 27.02 -1.79 -34.40
N LEU A 786 28.23 -2.17 -34.02
CA LEU A 786 29.50 -1.59 -34.53
C LEU A 786 29.96 -2.24 -35.83
N GLY A 787 29.23 -3.22 -36.36
CA GLY A 787 29.53 -3.87 -37.64
C GLY A 787 30.47 -5.05 -37.53
N GLU A 788 30.74 -5.57 -36.33
CA GLU A 788 31.55 -6.80 -36.18
C GLU A 788 30.75 -8.03 -36.62
N ASN A 789 31.47 -8.98 -37.21
CA ASN A 789 30.88 -10.27 -37.55
C ASN A 789 30.78 -11.13 -36.27
N VAL A 790 29.55 -11.26 -35.73
CA VAL A 790 29.29 -12.10 -34.54
C VAL A 790 28.57 -13.36 -34.98
N GLU A 791 29.23 -14.50 -34.74
CA GLU A 791 28.64 -15.80 -35.05
C GLU A 791 27.67 -16.22 -33.92
N VAL A 792 26.46 -16.58 -34.30
CA VAL A 792 25.49 -17.27 -33.43
C VAL A 792 25.23 -18.67 -33.97
N GLY A 793 24.89 -19.61 -33.11
CA GLY A 793 24.56 -20.97 -33.53
C GLY A 793 23.11 -21.09 -34.04
N ASP A 794 22.68 -22.29 -34.36
CA ASP A 794 21.33 -22.59 -34.84
C ASP A 794 20.25 -22.41 -33.78
N LYS A 795 20.59 -22.74 -32.51
CA LYS A 795 19.64 -22.70 -31.37
C LYS A 795 20.14 -21.74 -30.30
N VAL A 796 19.47 -20.62 -30.19
CA VAL A 796 19.84 -19.53 -29.27
C VAL A 796 18.85 -19.45 -28.12
N ALA A 797 19.37 -19.35 -26.87
CA ALA A 797 18.60 -19.02 -25.70
C ALA A 797 19.02 -17.65 -25.16
N VAL A 798 18.08 -16.72 -25.02
CA VAL A 798 18.27 -15.42 -24.37
C VAL A 798 17.71 -15.49 -22.96
N ILE A 799 18.51 -15.14 -21.96
CA ILE A 799 18.12 -15.22 -20.56
C ILE A 799 17.75 -13.82 -20.05
N GLY A 800 16.48 -13.55 -19.89
CA GLY A 800 16.02 -12.24 -19.41
C GLY A 800 14.60 -11.92 -19.90
N GLY A 801 14.05 -10.79 -19.47
CA GLY A 801 12.67 -10.39 -19.81
C GLY A 801 12.49 -8.88 -20.03
N GLY A 802 13.59 -8.14 -20.21
CA GLY A 802 13.56 -6.71 -20.54
C GLY A 802 13.62 -6.46 -22.06
N ASP A 803 13.41 -5.20 -22.48
CA ASP A 803 13.47 -4.81 -23.89
C ASP A 803 14.76 -5.26 -24.59
N VAL A 804 15.89 -5.23 -23.88
CA VAL A 804 17.18 -5.66 -24.45
C VAL A 804 17.25 -7.17 -24.70
N ALA A 805 16.57 -7.98 -23.87
CA ALA A 805 16.45 -9.41 -24.13
C ALA A 805 15.62 -9.65 -25.41
N ILE A 806 14.57 -8.87 -25.61
CA ILE A 806 13.79 -8.88 -26.85
C ILE A 806 14.66 -8.49 -28.05
N ASP A 807 15.42 -7.38 -27.93
CA ASP A 807 16.33 -6.88 -28.95
C ASP A 807 17.42 -7.91 -29.31
N ALA A 808 18.01 -8.52 -28.29
CA ALA A 808 19.04 -9.56 -28.49
C ALA A 808 18.48 -10.81 -29.18
N ALA A 809 17.28 -11.24 -28.83
CA ALA A 809 16.61 -12.39 -29.44
C ALA A 809 16.27 -12.10 -30.93
N ARG A 810 15.69 -10.95 -31.22
CA ARG A 810 15.36 -10.51 -32.58
C ARG A 810 16.63 -10.31 -33.45
N MET A 811 17.72 -9.83 -32.81
CA MET A 811 19.01 -9.71 -33.50
C MET A 811 19.62 -11.07 -33.80
N ALA A 812 19.59 -12.03 -32.88
CA ALA A 812 20.10 -13.39 -33.10
C ALA A 812 19.37 -14.08 -34.27
N LEU A 813 18.04 -13.89 -34.40
CA LEU A 813 17.27 -14.39 -35.54
C LEU A 813 17.77 -13.79 -36.87
N ARG A 814 18.06 -12.47 -36.90
CA ARG A 814 18.58 -11.77 -38.10
C ARG A 814 19.99 -12.17 -38.45
N LEU A 815 20.78 -12.65 -37.50
CA LEU A 815 22.13 -13.20 -37.73
C LEU A 815 22.11 -14.67 -38.21
N GLY A 816 20.89 -15.27 -38.37
CA GLY A 816 20.71 -16.57 -38.98
C GLY A 816 20.41 -17.73 -38.05
N ALA A 817 20.15 -17.48 -36.78
CA ALA A 817 19.68 -18.51 -35.86
C ALA A 817 18.34 -19.09 -36.35
N ARG A 818 18.21 -20.44 -36.31
CA ARG A 818 16.98 -21.14 -36.77
C ARG A 818 15.91 -21.21 -35.70
N GLU A 819 16.33 -21.29 -34.44
CA GLU A 819 15.44 -21.37 -33.29
C GLU A 819 15.94 -20.43 -32.20
N VAL A 820 15.13 -19.47 -31.83
CA VAL A 820 15.41 -18.50 -30.76
C VAL A 820 14.37 -18.62 -29.67
N SER A 821 14.81 -18.73 -28.42
CA SER A 821 13.95 -18.77 -27.25
C SER A 821 14.40 -17.77 -26.21
N ILE A 822 13.43 -17.07 -25.62
CA ILE A 822 13.65 -16.22 -24.42
C ILE A 822 13.26 -17.04 -23.20
N VAL A 823 14.15 -17.14 -22.22
CA VAL A 823 13.92 -17.85 -20.95
C VAL A 823 13.73 -16.82 -19.85
N TYR A 824 12.54 -16.81 -19.28
CA TYR A 824 12.17 -15.82 -18.27
C TYR A 824 11.63 -16.46 -16.98
N ARG A 825 12.15 -16.03 -15.85
CA ARG A 825 11.88 -16.64 -14.53
C ARG A 825 10.54 -16.27 -13.88
N ARG A 826 9.73 -15.37 -14.51
CA ARG A 826 8.41 -14.98 -14.06
C ARG A 826 7.38 -15.18 -15.18
N THR A 827 6.16 -14.67 -15.01
CA THR A 827 5.11 -14.71 -16.04
C THR A 827 5.13 -13.48 -16.95
N LYS A 828 4.25 -13.46 -17.94
CA LYS A 828 4.11 -12.34 -18.90
C LYS A 828 3.73 -11.04 -18.18
N GLU A 829 2.92 -11.13 -17.13
CA GLU A 829 2.45 -9.98 -16.34
C GLU A 829 3.57 -9.26 -15.57
N GLU A 830 4.60 -9.99 -15.15
CA GLU A 830 5.76 -9.41 -14.47
C GLU A 830 6.91 -9.07 -15.44
N MET A 831 6.71 -9.27 -16.74
CA MET A 831 7.74 -8.99 -17.74
C MET A 831 7.93 -7.48 -17.89
N PRO A 832 9.17 -6.94 -17.72
CA PRO A 832 9.39 -5.50 -17.78
C PRO A 832 9.49 -4.97 -19.22
N ALA A 833 9.57 -5.84 -20.23
CA ALA A 833 9.60 -5.44 -21.63
C ALA A 833 8.30 -4.77 -22.05
N ASN A 834 8.39 -3.86 -23.01
CA ASN A 834 7.22 -3.23 -23.61
C ASN A 834 6.34 -4.28 -24.31
N ALA A 835 5.02 -4.22 -24.08
CA ALA A 835 4.08 -5.20 -24.64
C ALA A 835 4.15 -5.30 -26.17
N GLU A 836 4.27 -4.17 -26.86
CA GLU A 836 4.42 -4.12 -28.33
C GLU A 836 5.68 -4.87 -28.81
N GLU A 837 6.80 -4.72 -28.11
CA GLU A 837 8.04 -5.41 -28.46
C GLU A 837 7.96 -6.93 -28.21
N VAL A 838 7.20 -7.32 -27.17
CA VAL A 838 6.92 -8.75 -26.89
C VAL A 838 6.05 -9.34 -28.00
N GLU A 839 5.01 -8.65 -28.42
CA GLU A 839 4.14 -9.07 -29.54
C GLU A 839 4.92 -9.18 -30.85
N GLU A 840 5.75 -8.19 -31.18
CA GLU A 840 6.61 -8.24 -32.37
C GLU A 840 7.60 -9.44 -32.35
N ALA A 841 8.12 -9.79 -31.18
CA ALA A 841 8.98 -10.96 -31.02
C ALA A 841 8.20 -12.29 -31.23
N GLU A 842 6.98 -12.37 -30.68
CA GLU A 842 6.07 -13.51 -30.88
C GLU A 842 5.67 -13.66 -32.36
N ASP A 843 5.40 -12.55 -33.07
CA ASP A 843 5.11 -12.51 -34.50
C ASP A 843 6.31 -13.00 -35.35
N GLU A 844 7.52 -12.67 -34.93
CA GLU A 844 8.77 -13.21 -35.54
C GLU A 844 9.05 -14.67 -35.15
N LYS A 845 8.11 -15.35 -34.44
CA LYS A 845 8.16 -16.75 -34.02
C LYS A 845 9.24 -17.04 -32.97
N ILE A 846 9.67 -16.06 -32.21
CA ILE A 846 10.54 -16.24 -31.05
C ILE A 846 9.69 -16.84 -29.92
N LYS A 847 10.15 -17.94 -29.34
CA LYS A 847 9.45 -18.62 -28.25
C LYS A 847 9.79 -17.94 -26.92
N ILE A 848 8.77 -17.53 -26.16
CA ILE A 848 8.98 -17.01 -24.81
C ILE A 848 8.60 -18.10 -23.81
N LEU A 849 9.58 -18.57 -23.04
CA LEU A 849 9.45 -19.64 -22.06
C LEU A 849 9.38 -19.04 -20.67
N TYR A 850 8.19 -18.92 -20.12
CA TYR A 850 7.93 -18.35 -18.81
C TYR A 850 8.16 -19.34 -17.69
N LEU A 851 8.41 -18.83 -16.48
CA LEU A 851 8.62 -19.61 -15.26
C LEU A 851 9.77 -20.61 -15.38
N LEU A 852 10.87 -20.19 -16.00
CA LEU A 852 12.08 -20.97 -16.16
C LEU A 852 13.32 -20.15 -15.80
N ALA A 853 14.28 -20.80 -15.15
CA ALA A 853 15.59 -20.23 -14.86
C ALA A 853 16.70 -21.26 -15.15
N PRO A 854 17.86 -20.83 -15.74
CA PRO A 854 18.99 -21.72 -15.93
C PRO A 854 19.73 -21.97 -14.61
N THR A 855 20.23 -23.17 -14.40
CA THR A 855 21.02 -23.62 -13.24
C THR A 855 22.43 -24.00 -13.59
N LEU A 856 22.66 -24.49 -14.80
CA LEU A 856 23.96 -25.00 -15.26
C LEU A 856 24.04 -24.86 -16.79
N ILE A 857 25.20 -24.48 -17.32
CA ILE A 857 25.49 -24.51 -18.75
C ILE A 857 26.30 -25.76 -19.06
N LEU A 858 25.75 -26.60 -19.90
CA LEU A 858 26.36 -27.84 -20.34
C LEU A 858 27.32 -27.57 -21.49
N THR A 859 28.53 -28.09 -21.40
CA THR A 859 29.59 -27.88 -22.41
C THR A 859 30.09 -29.17 -22.99
N ASP A 860 30.53 -29.12 -24.26
CA ASP A 860 31.30 -30.15 -24.92
C ASP A 860 32.55 -29.52 -25.57
N ASN A 861 33.74 -29.97 -25.16
CA ASN A 861 35.04 -29.39 -25.58
C ASN A 861 35.10 -27.86 -25.35
N GLY A 862 34.52 -27.37 -24.23
CA GLY A 862 34.51 -25.95 -23.87
C GLY A 862 33.53 -25.08 -24.66
N ARG A 863 32.65 -25.67 -25.48
CA ARG A 863 31.56 -25.00 -26.19
C ARG A 863 30.20 -25.35 -25.57
N VAL A 864 29.26 -24.44 -25.65
CA VAL A 864 27.88 -24.67 -25.23
C VAL A 864 27.26 -25.77 -26.06
N LYS A 865 26.60 -26.73 -25.38
CA LYS A 865 25.83 -27.83 -25.97
C LYS A 865 24.36 -27.85 -25.47
N GLY A 866 24.10 -27.17 -24.37
CA GLY A 866 22.82 -27.10 -23.76
C GLY A 866 22.86 -26.33 -22.45
N MET A 867 21.73 -26.19 -21.82
CA MET A 867 21.64 -25.69 -20.46
C MET A 867 20.62 -26.50 -19.65
N GLU A 868 20.88 -26.68 -18.38
CA GLU A 868 19.90 -27.17 -17.41
C GLU A 868 19.05 -26.01 -16.93
N CYS A 869 17.73 -26.20 -16.95
CA CYS A 869 16.75 -25.26 -16.47
C CYS A 869 15.89 -25.87 -15.36
N VAL A 870 15.49 -25.07 -14.39
CA VAL A 870 14.53 -25.41 -13.35
C VAL A 870 13.22 -24.65 -13.58
N ARG A 871 12.09 -25.31 -13.30
CA ARG A 871 10.78 -24.63 -13.30
C ARG A 871 10.67 -23.73 -12.09
N MET A 872 9.98 -22.60 -12.27
CA MET A 872 9.77 -21.62 -11.23
C MET A 872 8.29 -21.55 -10.87
N GLU A 873 8.00 -21.21 -9.64
CA GLU A 873 6.67 -20.75 -9.20
C GLU A 873 6.78 -19.34 -8.60
N LEU A 874 5.65 -18.62 -8.56
CA LEU A 874 5.66 -17.27 -8.05
C LEU A 874 5.27 -17.27 -6.56
N GLY A 875 6.18 -16.84 -5.71
CA GLY A 875 5.98 -16.61 -4.28
C GLY A 875 5.51 -15.20 -3.96
N ASP A 876 5.87 -14.73 -2.78
CA ASP A 876 5.53 -13.40 -2.28
C ASP A 876 6.19 -12.28 -3.11
N TYR A 877 5.67 -11.06 -2.97
CA TYR A 877 6.19 -9.88 -3.65
C TYR A 877 7.58 -9.49 -3.12
N ASP A 878 8.49 -9.16 -4.02
CA ASP A 878 9.82 -8.66 -3.71
C ASP A 878 9.83 -7.13 -3.50
N GLU A 879 10.99 -6.55 -3.22
CA GLU A 879 11.15 -5.09 -3.01
C GLU A 879 10.75 -4.24 -4.22
N SER A 880 10.75 -4.81 -5.43
CA SER A 880 10.32 -4.14 -6.65
C SER A 880 8.80 -4.19 -6.88
N GLY A 881 8.04 -4.80 -5.96
CA GLY A 881 6.60 -5.00 -6.09
C GLY A 881 6.22 -6.10 -7.09
N ARG A 882 7.17 -6.95 -7.53
CA ARG A 882 6.94 -8.11 -8.39
C ARG A 882 7.04 -9.39 -7.58
N ARG A 883 6.35 -10.44 -8.01
CA ARG A 883 6.35 -11.73 -7.31
C ARG A 883 7.72 -12.40 -7.43
N ARG A 884 8.25 -12.89 -6.30
CA ARG A 884 9.54 -13.55 -6.24
C ARG A 884 9.48 -14.90 -6.92
N PRO A 885 10.35 -15.20 -7.90
CA PRO A 885 10.42 -16.53 -8.49
C PRO A 885 11.10 -17.50 -7.52
N ILE A 886 10.46 -18.65 -7.27
CA ILE A 886 10.93 -19.71 -6.37
C ILE A 886 11.15 -20.96 -7.21
N PRO A 887 12.35 -21.61 -7.15
CA PRO A 887 12.60 -22.82 -7.92
C PRO A 887 11.82 -24.01 -7.38
N VAL A 888 11.20 -24.78 -8.27
CA VAL A 888 10.48 -26.01 -7.96
C VAL A 888 11.48 -27.15 -7.94
N ARG A 889 11.76 -27.71 -6.78
CA ARG A 889 12.72 -28.79 -6.61
C ARG A 889 12.34 -30.04 -7.39
N GLY A 890 13.32 -30.67 -8.06
CA GLY A 890 13.12 -31.89 -8.86
C GLY A 890 12.44 -31.65 -10.20
N SER A 891 12.37 -30.41 -10.66
CA SER A 891 11.81 -30.04 -11.97
C SER A 891 12.88 -29.72 -13.01
N GLU A 892 14.13 -30.03 -12.71
CA GLU A 892 15.28 -29.76 -13.58
C GLU A 892 15.16 -30.56 -14.89
N PHE A 893 15.46 -29.90 -16.01
CA PHE A 893 15.49 -30.53 -17.33
C PHE A 893 16.54 -29.89 -18.21
N ILE A 894 16.98 -30.62 -19.25
CA ILE A 894 18.00 -30.14 -20.19
C ILE A 894 17.32 -29.54 -21.42
N MET A 895 17.72 -28.33 -21.77
CA MET A 895 17.39 -27.63 -23.00
C MET A 895 18.60 -27.61 -23.93
N GLY A 896 18.49 -28.20 -25.12
CA GLY A 896 19.56 -28.22 -26.12
C GLY A 896 19.67 -26.88 -26.81
N VAL A 897 20.78 -26.17 -26.58
CA VAL A 897 21.12 -24.87 -27.19
C VAL A 897 22.61 -24.83 -27.49
N ASP A 898 23.01 -24.07 -28.49
CA ASP A 898 24.43 -23.91 -28.87
C ASP A 898 24.95 -22.48 -28.63
N THR A 899 24.03 -21.53 -28.36
CA THR A 899 24.38 -20.17 -27.99
C THR A 899 23.46 -19.69 -26.87
N ILE A 900 24.05 -19.04 -25.84
CA ILE A 900 23.31 -18.44 -24.72
C ILE A 900 23.67 -16.96 -24.63
N ILE A 901 22.64 -16.10 -24.52
CA ILE A 901 22.78 -14.65 -24.40
C ILE A 901 22.17 -14.20 -23.06
N PRO A 902 22.98 -14.04 -22.00
CA PRO A 902 22.49 -13.55 -20.74
C PRO A 902 22.19 -12.03 -20.78
N GLU A 903 20.94 -11.65 -20.44
CA GLU A 903 20.44 -10.28 -20.35
C GLU A 903 19.74 -10.06 -18.99
N VAL A 904 20.53 -9.99 -17.93
CA VAL A 904 20.06 -9.90 -16.53
C VAL A 904 20.27 -8.51 -15.91
N GLY A 905 20.44 -7.49 -16.73
CA GLY A 905 20.57 -6.09 -16.33
C GLY A 905 21.86 -5.42 -16.79
N TYR A 906 22.16 -4.23 -16.24
CA TYR A 906 23.32 -3.41 -16.57
C TYR A 906 24.11 -3.06 -15.33
N LYS A 907 25.42 -2.84 -15.50
CA LYS A 907 26.31 -2.42 -14.42
C LYS A 907 27.22 -1.28 -14.89
N PRO A 908 27.35 -0.19 -14.11
CA PRO A 908 28.36 0.82 -14.42
C PRO A 908 29.77 0.23 -14.38
N GLU A 909 30.61 0.60 -15.33
CA GLU A 909 32.04 0.27 -15.33
C GLU A 909 32.82 1.48 -14.83
N LEU A 910 33.28 1.39 -13.58
CA LEU A 910 33.98 2.49 -12.89
C LEU A 910 35.50 2.26 -12.78
N THR A 911 36.05 1.34 -13.57
CA THR A 911 37.50 1.01 -13.60
C THR A 911 38.38 2.17 -14.08
N CYS A 912 37.79 3.19 -14.70
CA CYS A 912 38.46 4.42 -15.08
C CYS A 912 38.82 5.34 -13.91
N PHE A 913 38.24 5.11 -12.72
CA PHE A 913 38.58 5.86 -11.50
C PHE A 913 39.52 5.05 -10.62
N LYS A 914 40.57 5.68 -10.15
CA LYS A 914 41.50 5.08 -9.20
C LYS A 914 41.09 5.42 -7.77
N GLU A 915 41.35 4.50 -6.82
CA GLU A 915 41.04 4.75 -5.40
C GLU A 915 41.74 6.01 -4.87
N GLU A 916 42.93 6.32 -5.38
CA GLU A 916 43.74 7.49 -5.02
C GLU A 916 43.06 8.83 -5.42
N GLU A 917 42.11 8.82 -6.36
CA GLU A 917 41.37 9.99 -6.82
C GLU A 917 40.23 10.37 -5.87
N GLY A 918 39.94 9.57 -4.83
CA GLY A 918 39.02 9.90 -3.74
C GLY A 918 37.53 9.76 -4.08
N PHE A 919 37.17 9.22 -5.25
CA PHE A 919 35.77 8.98 -5.61
C PHE A 919 35.15 7.89 -4.73
N LYS A 920 34.02 8.18 -4.11
CA LYS A 920 33.27 7.20 -3.32
C LYS A 920 32.29 6.44 -4.19
N ILE A 921 32.31 5.12 -4.07
CA ILE A 921 31.37 4.22 -4.75
C ILE A 921 30.30 3.76 -3.76
N THR A 922 29.03 3.83 -4.17
CA THR A 922 27.89 3.36 -3.37
C THR A 922 27.82 1.83 -3.32
N ARG A 923 27.00 1.27 -2.43
CA ARG A 923 26.74 -0.18 -2.40
C ARG A 923 26.12 -0.71 -3.72
N ALA A 924 25.43 0.15 -4.46
CA ALA A 924 24.85 -0.18 -5.76
C ALA A 924 25.87 -0.15 -6.91
N GLY A 925 27.15 0.17 -6.65
CA GLY A 925 28.20 0.25 -7.67
C GLY A 925 28.13 1.52 -8.52
N THR A 926 27.54 2.60 -8.02
CA THR A 926 27.49 3.92 -8.67
C THR A 926 28.37 4.93 -7.94
N LEU A 927 28.73 6.04 -8.61
CA LEU A 927 29.41 7.14 -7.93
C LEU A 927 28.50 7.80 -6.90
N ALA A 928 29.07 8.07 -5.71
CA ALA A 928 28.36 8.82 -4.69
C ALA A 928 28.33 10.31 -5.07
N SER A 929 27.16 10.90 -5.01
CA SER A 929 26.95 12.33 -5.28
C SER A 929 25.98 12.93 -4.26
N ASP A 930 26.05 14.24 -4.12
CA ASP A 930 25.06 14.99 -3.36
C ASP A 930 23.68 14.86 -4.04
N PRO A 931 22.61 14.49 -3.33
CA PRO A 931 21.31 14.21 -3.97
C PRO A 931 20.62 15.45 -4.53
N VAL A 932 21.05 16.66 -4.18
CA VAL A 932 20.44 17.93 -4.64
C VAL A 932 21.27 18.56 -5.76
N THR A 933 22.56 18.70 -5.56
CA THR A 933 23.47 19.35 -6.52
C THR A 933 24.05 18.39 -7.55
N LEU A 934 23.95 17.08 -7.31
CA LEU A 934 24.60 15.98 -8.05
C LEU A 934 26.14 16.12 -8.08
N ALA A 935 26.72 17.01 -7.31
CA ALA A 935 28.15 17.15 -7.19
C ALA A 935 28.77 15.90 -6.51
N THR A 936 29.90 15.46 -7.04
CA THR A 936 30.76 14.49 -6.35
C THR A 936 31.53 15.16 -5.23
N HIS A 937 32.27 14.38 -4.45
CA HIS A 937 33.09 14.94 -3.36
C HIS A 937 34.43 15.54 -3.84
N ILE A 938 34.64 15.58 -5.15
CA ILE A 938 35.84 16.12 -5.80
C ILE A 938 35.45 17.26 -6.71
#